data_de68355bd5f92e01400bf00198636ee7
#
_entry.id   de68355bd5f92e01400bf00198636ee7
#
_cell.length_a   1.000
_cell.length_b   1.000
_cell.length_c   1.000
_cell.angle_alpha   90.00
_cell.angle_beta   90.00
_cell.angle_gamma   90.00
#
_symmetry.space_group_name_H-M   'P 1'
#
loop_
_entity.id
_entity.type
_entity.pdbx_description
1 polymer ?
#
loop_
_entity_poly.entity_id
_entity_poly.type
_entity_poly.pdbx_seq_one_letter_code
_entity_poly.pdbx_strand_id
1 'polypeptide(L)'
;MPAGTGSPANDLTGGFLMGNNRHDYDKYSGASAKSGPAAVLVSNESLTRKKFNPYMLLCLLIPAVLAILLSFLLEDNHMQFLLWWSVLFVFGIGAFPVTSLLFSSFRGKGYGFAKAFGILSVSFVLWTLCYLNALRFTRFWIAVFLFVFIAVTWGIPKTRQAAVQALSTPEDVWHIALEECLFVLALAAWCFIKGLRPEIDGEEKFMDFAFLNSLVRTNTLPAPDPWLAGSSINYYYYGQYIYALITKLTGITTGVAYNLSMCTTFALAFTMSYSLGSMFMDGARKSGLGAPGYIRIPAGLLSGFAVTLFGNSHAFFYADSSKIGQSILSFFSWAGINVGRTNNFYYPDSTRFIGHNPDSEVWDTVNKVLVKNGDYTIHEFPCYSYLLGDLHAHVVGLMIVMLIIAVLFSLYMHAGHPEGSEMLIQPVPHGENCMPLKDRAVFECRHLLKPEIIITAVLLGIATMCNYWDFLIYFIVGCMVLLIYNIKTSRHLSSIPGLFFFFIETAMILSVYLKFSSAAVYHVVAQLLVLGICLIGTILLPCAMTRTGLGMSFLFSVAALCSLTFNSRFDMIANSLAKTVSQSSPYQFLILWGVHLAFAILLIILTIRSKMPPPVLNRSEKPYIPNNPVSRFLADRNAADIFMSGIAAVSFMLLAAPEIFYVRDIYGGSYKRANTMFKFTFEAFVLLSLVMAYTVFRFISRRRKKNSHTFSIAVEALVICLLISIPAYYPTVAIEQRSGEISVNNYKGLDGTAAIARKDSSQLTGGAGDLASYAAAIRWLNENVSGTPNICEAYGFSYTDNCLVSAYTGLPTIIGWQTHVGALRRNCAV
;
A
#
# COMPACT_ATOMS: atom_id res chain seq x y z
N MET A 1 28.05 -46.05 58.58
CA MET A 1 29.26 -46.27 59.42
C MET A 1 30.31 -46.78 58.51
N PRO A 2 31.59 -46.40 58.67
CA PRO A 2 32.22 -45.16 59.07
C PRO A 2 33.18 -44.65 58.00
N ALA A 3 33.41 -43.35 57.95
CA ALA A 3 34.62 -42.62 58.35
C ALA A 3 35.86 -42.96 57.47
N GLY A 4 36.55 -42.01 57.01
CA GLY A 4 37.53 -41.14 57.50
C GLY A 4 38.36 -40.47 56.43
N THR A 5 38.59 -39.28 56.62
CA THR A 5 39.85 -38.48 56.76
C THR A 5 40.81 -38.31 55.57
N GLY A 6 41.14 -37.06 55.36
CA GLY A 6 42.44 -36.63 55.00
C GLY A 6 42.60 -35.44 54.08
N SER A 7 42.67 -34.27 54.65
CA SER A 7 43.33 -33.06 54.09
C SER A 7 44.86 -33.23 54.19
N PRO A 8 45.85 -32.49 53.59
CA PRO A 8 45.87 -31.04 53.55
C PRO A 8 46.51 -30.33 52.30
N ALA A 9 46.27 -29.07 52.24
CA ALA A 9 47.11 -27.86 52.14
C ALA A 9 48.04 -27.65 50.92
N ASN A 10 48.07 -26.57 50.32
CA ASN A 10 48.79 -25.29 50.40
C ASN A 10 48.58 -24.43 49.20
N ASP A 11 48.12 -23.23 49.39
CA ASP A 11 48.78 -21.91 49.46
C ASP A 11 49.06 -21.29 48.08
N LEU A 12 48.60 -20.10 47.84
CA LEU A 12 49.14 -18.76 48.10
C LEU A 12 48.25 -17.65 47.41
N THR A 13 47.62 -16.83 48.17
CA THR A 13 47.79 -15.37 48.38
C THR A 13 47.35 -14.40 47.32
N GLY A 14 46.63 -13.37 47.76
CA GLY A 14 46.47 -12.01 47.41
C GLY A 14 45.04 -11.59 47.14
N GLY A 15 44.28 -10.99 47.96
CA GLY A 15 44.42 -10.04 49.06
C GLY A 15 44.06 -8.65 48.59
N PHE A 16 42.96 -8.14 49.08
CA PHE A 16 42.67 -6.73 49.44
C PHE A 16 41.23 -6.34 49.15
N LEU A 17 40.47 -6.16 50.06
CA LEU A 17 40.06 -5.29 51.19
C LEU A 17 38.64 -4.77 50.95
N MET A 18 37.77 -5.16 51.87
CA MET A 18 36.50 -4.54 52.17
C MET A 18 36.70 -3.15 52.83
N GLY A 19 35.78 -2.23 52.53
CA GLY A 19 35.60 -0.98 53.28
C GLY A 19 34.14 -0.71 53.47
N ASN A 20 33.63 -1.12 54.63
CA ASN A 20 32.37 -0.67 55.21
C ASN A 20 32.54 0.78 55.63
N ASN A 21 31.52 1.63 55.35
CA ASN A 21 31.15 2.67 56.31
C ASN A 21 29.67 3.01 56.25
N ARG A 22 28.99 2.81 57.34
CA ARG A 22 27.72 3.31 57.77
C ARG A 22 27.87 4.67 58.44
N HIS A 23 26.76 5.43 58.52
CA HIS A 23 26.43 6.67 59.23
C HIS A 23 26.78 7.93 58.46
N ASP A 24 25.84 8.87 58.19
CA ASP A 24 25.08 9.66 59.17
C ASP A 24 23.81 10.28 58.59
N TYR A 25 22.76 10.16 59.37
CA TYR A 25 21.54 10.99 59.27
C TYR A 25 21.71 12.25 60.12
N ASP A 26 21.00 13.31 59.69
CA ASP A 26 20.58 14.49 60.39
C ASP A 26 21.34 15.81 60.17
N LYS A 27 20.46 16.73 59.85
CA LYS A 27 20.50 18.21 59.94
C LYS A 27 20.69 18.99 58.68
N TYR A 28 19.59 19.55 58.15
CA TYR A 28 19.31 20.98 58.20
C TYR A 28 17.90 21.30 57.78
N SER A 29 17.14 21.80 58.73
CA SER A 29 15.84 22.50 58.58
C SER A 29 16.09 23.95 58.09
N GLY A 30 15.23 24.40 57.17
CA GLY A 30 14.82 25.79 57.10
C GLY A 30 15.58 26.68 56.11
N ALA A 31 14.95 26.92 54.94
CA ALA A 31 14.91 28.27 54.36
C ALA A 31 13.89 28.28 53.19
N SER A 32 12.83 29.04 53.40
CA SER A 32 11.87 29.48 52.38
C SER A 32 12.58 30.33 51.33
N ALA A 33 12.51 29.91 50.05
CA ALA A 33 12.86 30.80 48.95
C ALA A 33 11.90 30.58 47.79
N LYS A 34 11.24 31.61 47.38
CA LYS A 34 10.40 31.78 46.22
C LYS A 34 11.15 31.35 44.98
N SER A 35 10.65 30.29 44.26
CA SER A 35 11.18 29.91 42.98
C SER A 35 10.27 30.39 41.85
N GLY A 36 10.75 31.33 41.04
CA GLY A 36 10.25 31.64 39.72
C GLY A 36 10.54 30.49 38.77
N PRO A 37 9.93 30.47 37.57
CA PRO A 37 10.01 29.32 36.67
C PRO A 37 11.44 29.10 36.19
N ALA A 38 12.04 27.97 36.58
CA ALA A 38 13.34 27.54 36.07
C ALA A 38 13.19 27.17 34.60
N ALA A 39 13.81 27.96 33.76
CA ALA A 39 14.11 27.58 32.38
C ALA A 39 14.98 26.32 32.42
N VAL A 40 14.48 25.24 31.92
CA VAL A 40 15.26 24.02 31.64
C VAL A 40 16.27 24.37 30.56
N LEU A 41 17.48 24.66 30.99
CA LEU A 41 18.65 24.68 30.13
C LEU A 41 18.84 23.25 29.59
N VAL A 42 18.35 23.03 28.36
CA VAL A 42 18.79 21.91 27.53
C VAL A 42 20.31 22.05 27.42
N SER A 43 21.04 21.18 28.08
CA SER A 43 22.48 21.06 27.93
C SER A 43 22.76 20.90 26.45
N ASN A 44 23.45 21.91 25.87
CA ASN A 44 24.12 21.79 24.59
C ASN A 44 25.22 20.74 24.77
N GLU A 45 24.85 19.45 24.66
CA GLU A 45 25.87 18.45 24.35
C GLU A 45 26.44 18.86 23.01
N SER A 46 27.67 19.31 23.06
CA SER A 46 28.55 19.62 21.97
C SER A 46 28.31 18.58 20.86
N LEU A 47 27.85 19.06 19.71
CA LEU A 47 27.92 18.35 18.43
C LEU A 47 29.41 18.00 18.20
N THR A 48 29.90 16.95 18.85
CA THR A 48 31.16 16.32 18.47
C THR A 48 30.95 15.96 16.99
N ARG A 49 31.69 16.62 16.10
CA ARG A 49 31.82 16.25 14.69
C ARG A 49 32.15 14.76 14.65
N LYS A 50 31.12 13.90 14.55
CA LYS A 50 31.35 12.48 14.28
C LYS A 50 32.12 12.44 12.98
N LYS A 51 33.37 11.93 13.03
CA LYS A 51 34.22 11.76 11.86
C LYS A 51 33.42 10.98 10.82
N PHE A 52 33.33 11.52 9.62
CA PHE A 52 32.67 10.88 8.48
C PHE A 52 33.33 9.51 8.27
N ASN A 53 32.52 8.46 8.35
CA ASN A 53 33.00 7.09 8.17
C ASN A 53 32.99 6.76 6.67
N PRO A 54 34.15 6.53 6.02
CA PRO A 54 34.22 6.22 4.59
C PRO A 54 33.43 4.96 4.20
N TYR A 55 33.26 4.02 5.13
CA TYR A 55 32.40 2.85 4.94
C TYR A 55 30.94 3.23 4.64
N MET A 56 30.41 4.29 5.27
CA MET A 56 29.04 4.77 5.00
C MET A 56 28.89 5.30 3.58
N LEU A 57 29.91 6.04 3.08
CA LEU A 57 29.91 6.51 1.70
C LEU A 57 29.92 5.32 0.73
N LEU A 58 30.76 4.31 0.99
CA LEU A 58 30.81 3.11 0.17
C LEU A 58 29.44 2.42 0.09
N CYS A 59 28.75 2.24 1.23
CA CYS A 59 27.41 1.66 1.26
C CYS A 59 26.39 2.44 0.41
N LEU A 60 26.47 3.78 0.43
CA LEU A 60 25.56 4.62 -0.35
C LEU A 60 25.90 4.63 -1.86
N LEU A 61 27.13 4.29 -2.25
CA LEU A 61 27.53 4.18 -3.65
C LEU A 61 27.14 2.83 -4.28
N ILE A 62 26.96 1.78 -3.49
CA ILE A 62 26.62 0.43 -4.00
C ILE A 62 25.37 0.44 -4.90
N PRO A 63 24.25 1.07 -4.52
CA PRO A 63 23.07 1.10 -5.39
C PRO A 63 23.30 1.78 -6.75
N ALA A 64 24.12 2.84 -6.78
CA ALA A 64 24.45 3.54 -8.02
C ALA A 64 25.31 2.67 -8.95
N VAL A 65 26.31 1.99 -8.41
CA VAL A 65 27.12 1.03 -9.17
C VAL A 65 26.27 -0.10 -9.69
N LEU A 66 25.35 -0.62 -8.84
CA LEU A 66 24.42 -1.67 -9.23
C LEU A 66 23.48 -1.21 -10.35
N ALA A 67 22.96 0.02 -10.29
CA ALA A 67 22.11 0.58 -11.34
C ALA A 67 22.86 0.69 -12.69
N ILE A 68 24.11 1.13 -12.65
CA ILE A 68 24.96 1.21 -13.85
C ILE A 68 25.20 -0.19 -14.43
N LEU A 69 25.57 -1.16 -13.60
CA LEU A 69 25.84 -2.52 -14.06
C LEU A 69 24.60 -3.18 -14.65
N LEU A 70 23.45 -3.07 -13.99
CA LEU A 70 22.20 -3.67 -14.47
C LEU A 70 21.63 -2.95 -15.69
N SER A 71 21.94 -1.66 -15.89
CA SER A 71 21.45 -0.93 -17.06
C SER A 71 21.96 -1.54 -18.38
N PHE A 72 23.14 -2.14 -18.40
CA PHE A 72 23.69 -2.79 -19.59
C PHE A 72 22.89 -4.02 -20.04
N LEU A 73 22.07 -4.61 -19.16
CA LEU A 73 21.14 -5.68 -19.54
C LEU A 73 19.97 -5.17 -20.41
N LEU A 74 19.78 -3.86 -20.48
CA LEU A 74 18.68 -3.23 -21.20
C LEU A 74 19.11 -2.62 -22.54
N GLU A 75 20.27 -3.00 -23.04
CA GLU A 75 20.80 -2.63 -24.36
C GLU A 75 20.62 -1.13 -24.68
N ASP A 76 19.91 -0.80 -25.76
CA ASP A 76 19.67 0.60 -26.18
C ASP A 76 18.90 1.45 -25.17
N ASN A 77 18.28 0.85 -24.16
CA ASN A 77 17.51 1.57 -23.14
C ASN A 77 18.31 1.89 -21.87
N HIS A 78 19.63 1.60 -21.82
CA HIS A 78 20.44 1.79 -20.61
C HIS A 78 20.44 3.24 -20.11
N MET A 79 20.55 4.23 -21.02
CA MET A 79 20.54 5.66 -20.63
C MET A 79 19.17 6.13 -20.15
N GLN A 80 18.08 5.67 -20.80
CA GLN A 80 16.71 5.99 -20.35
C GLN A 80 16.44 5.41 -18.97
N PHE A 81 16.87 4.18 -18.70
CA PHE A 81 16.77 3.56 -17.37
C PHE A 81 17.53 4.35 -16.31
N LEU A 82 18.79 4.73 -16.56
CA LEU A 82 19.60 5.49 -15.62
C LEU A 82 19.01 6.89 -15.33
N LEU A 83 18.54 7.58 -16.38
CA LEU A 83 17.89 8.87 -16.23
C LEU A 83 16.59 8.76 -15.41
N TRP A 84 15.76 7.75 -15.72
CA TRP A 84 14.52 7.50 -15.00
C TRP A 84 14.75 7.16 -13.53
N TRP A 85 15.66 6.22 -13.25
CA TRP A 85 16.06 5.89 -11.89
C TRP A 85 16.61 7.09 -11.13
N SER A 86 17.48 7.90 -11.76
CA SER A 86 18.06 9.10 -11.12
C SER A 86 17.00 10.10 -10.70
N VAL A 87 15.97 10.33 -11.52
CA VAL A 87 14.84 11.21 -11.16
C VAL A 87 14.06 10.64 -9.97
N LEU A 88 13.75 9.34 -9.97
CA LEU A 88 13.10 8.68 -8.84
C LEU A 88 13.93 8.75 -7.56
N PHE A 89 15.25 8.59 -7.69
CA PHE A 89 16.20 8.74 -6.58
C PHE A 89 16.18 10.14 -5.98
N VAL A 90 16.12 11.18 -6.83
CA VAL A 90 16.01 12.59 -6.38
C VAL A 90 14.71 12.83 -5.60
N PHE A 91 13.57 12.27 -6.04
CA PHE A 91 12.33 12.31 -5.26
C PHE A 91 12.50 11.65 -3.89
N GLY A 92 13.18 10.50 -3.84
CA GLY A 92 13.48 9.78 -2.61
C GLY A 92 14.34 10.59 -1.65
N ILE A 93 15.44 11.17 -2.13
CA ILE A 93 16.31 12.05 -1.33
C ILE A 93 15.53 13.26 -0.80
N GLY A 94 14.71 13.88 -1.64
CA GLY A 94 13.89 15.02 -1.24
C GLY A 94 12.91 14.70 -0.11
N ALA A 95 12.33 13.53 -0.12
CA ALA A 95 11.35 13.09 0.88
C ALA A 95 11.97 12.48 2.15
N PHE A 96 13.22 12.00 2.06
CA PHE A 96 13.87 11.27 3.16
C PHE A 96 13.89 12.00 4.51
N PRO A 97 14.09 13.33 4.60
CA PRO A 97 13.99 14.03 5.88
C PRO A 97 12.63 13.86 6.57
N VAL A 98 11.54 13.90 5.81
CA VAL A 98 10.18 13.74 6.35
C VAL A 98 9.92 12.29 6.75
N THR A 99 10.26 11.32 5.90
CA THR A 99 10.07 9.91 6.22
C THR A 99 10.95 9.47 7.39
N SER A 100 12.17 10.01 7.52
CA SER A 100 13.06 9.76 8.67
C SER A 100 12.46 10.22 9.99
N LEU A 101 11.71 11.31 9.99
CA LEU A 101 11.00 11.78 11.16
C LEU A 101 9.77 10.93 11.45
N LEU A 102 8.97 10.63 10.41
CA LEU A 102 7.70 9.90 10.51
C LEU A 102 7.92 8.44 10.97
N PHE A 103 8.98 7.82 10.48
CA PHE A 103 9.35 6.43 10.77
C PHE A 103 10.61 6.31 11.65
N SER A 104 10.87 7.30 12.49
CA SER A 104 12.06 7.39 13.34
C SER A 104 12.28 6.17 14.24
N SER A 105 11.20 5.49 14.60
CA SER A 105 11.23 4.28 15.42
C SER A 105 11.70 3.02 14.69
N PHE A 106 11.75 3.00 13.36
CA PHE A 106 12.05 1.81 12.57
C PHE A 106 13.42 1.89 11.89
N ARG A 107 14.02 0.74 11.57
CA ARG A 107 15.28 0.68 10.83
C ARG A 107 15.11 1.17 9.40
N GLY A 108 16.19 1.77 8.84
CA GLY A 108 16.11 2.42 7.52
C GLY A 108 15.28 3.69 7.49
N LYS A 109 14.64 4.05 8.63
CA LYS A 109 13.89 5.31 8.81
C LYS A 109 12.89 5.61 7.71
N GLY A 110 12.24 4.56 7.17
CA GLY A 110 11.23 4.68 6.14
C GLY A 110 11.76 5.09 4.76
N TYR A 111 13.02 4.81 4.45
CA TYR A 111 13.60 5.11 3.14
C TYR A 111 12.84 4.43 1.99
N GLY A 112 12.40 3.19 2.17
CA GLY A 112 11.63 2.46 1.16
C GLY A 112 10.31 3.12 0.78
N PHE A 113 9.77 4.04 1.60
CA PHE A 113 8.59 4.84 1.31
C PHE A 113 8.92 6.23 0.74
N ALA A 114 10.18 6.66 0.80
CA ALA A 114 10.57 8.03 0.50
C ALA A 114 10.27 8.42 -0.96
N LYS A 115 10.52 7.53 -1.94
CA LYS A 115 10.23 7.80 -3.35
C LYS A 115 8.73 8.04 -3.58
N ALA A 116 7.88 7.14 -3.09
CA ALA A 116 6.43 7.28 -3.19
C ALA A 116 5.93 8.56 -2.51
N PHE A 117 6.41 8.84 -1.28
CA PHE A 117 6.05 10.05 -0.55
C PHE A 117 6.44 11.33 -1.31
N GLY A 118 7.65 11.37 -1.88
CA GLY A 118 8.14 12.51 -2.65
C GLY A 118 7.34 12.74 -3.92
N ILE A 119 7.10 11.69 -4.70
CA ILE A 119 6.29 11.73 -5.92
C ILE A 119 4.87 12.23 -5.60
N LEU A 120 4.21 11.64 -4.61
CA LEU A 120 2.84 12.01 -4.23
C LEU A 120 2.76 13.44 -3.70
N SER A 121 3.74 13.90 -2.91
CA SER A 121 3.75 15.26 -2.38
C SER A 121 3.88 16.31 -3.48
N VAL A 122 4.86 16.16 -4.37
CA VAL A 122 5.09 17.11 -5.46
C VAL A 122 3.95 17.08 -6.46
N SER A 123 3.49 15.89 -6.86
CA SER A 123 2.42 15.73 -7.83
C SER A 123 1.10 16.29 -7.32
N PHE A 124 0.75 16.10 -6.05
CA PHE A 124 -0.50 16.58 -5.47
C PHE A 124 -0.57 18.10 -5.39
N VAL A 125 0.49 18.77 -4.93
CA VAL A 125 0.53 20.22 -4.87
C VAL A 125 0.45 20.83 -6.26
N LEU A 126 1.23 20.29 -7.20
CA LEU A 126 1.24 20.77 -8.58
C LEU A 126 -0.10 20.52 -9.29
N TRP A 127 -0.73 19.33 -9.08
CA TRP A 127 -2.07 19.03 -9.57
C TRP A 127 -3.06 20.10 -9.15
N THR A 128 -3.12 20.38 -7.86
CA THR A 128 -4.08 21.35 -7.30
C THR A 128 -3.89 22.74 -7.91
N LEU A 129 -2.65 23.23 -7.99
CA LEU A 129 -2.35 24.55 -8.54
C LEU A 129 -2.60 24.64 -10.05
N CYS A 130 -2.29 23.58 -10.79
CA CYS A 130 -2.58 23.52 -12.23
C CYS A 130 -4.09 23.44 -12.50
N TYR A 131 -4.81 22.66 -11.70
CA TYR A 131 -6.26 22.52 -11.83
C TYR A 131 -7.01 23.84 -11.52
N LEU A 132 -6.52 24.63 -10.58
CA LEU A 132 -7.00 25.97 -10.25
C LEU A 132 -6.54 27.02 -11.25
N ASN A 133 -5.85 26.66 -12.33
CA ASN A 133 -5.25 27.56 -13.32
C ASN A 133 -4.25 28.58 -12.76
N ALA A 134 -3.71 28.33 -11.54
CA ALA A 134 -2.68 29.17 -10.95
C ALA A 134 -1.32 28.96 -11.64
N LEU A 135 -1.08 27.75 -12.13
CA LEU A 135 0.15 27.35 -12.81
C LEU A 135 -0.16 26.50 -14.05
N ARG A 136 0.87 26.31 -14.88
CA ARG A 136 0.80 25.40 -16.03
C ARG A 136 1.56 24.11 -15.77
N PHE A 137 1.06 22.98 -16.24
CA PHE A 137 1.67 21.66 -16.13
C PHE A 137 2.84 21.51 -17.12
N THR A 138 3.97 22.16 -16.83
CA THR A 138 5.17 22.20 -17.68
C THR A 138 6.38 21.64 -16.95
N ARG A 139 7.39 21.16 -17.71
CA ARG A 139 8.68 20.70 -17.19
C ARG A 139 9.32 21.69 -16.21
N PHE A 140 9.23 22.98 -16.53
CA PHE A 140 9.79 24.05 -15.69
C PHE A 140 9.16 24.03 -14.28
N TRP A 141 7.82 24.08 -14.19
CA TRP A 141 7.14 24.09 -12.90
C TRP A 141 7.33 22.78 -12.11
N ILE A 142 7.38 21.62 -12.80
CA ILE A 142 7.69 20.35 -12.17
C ILE A 142 9.07 20.41 -11.48
N ALA A 143 10.09 20.89 -12.19
CA ALA A 143 11.44 21.03 -11.66
C ALA A 143 11.50 22.04 -10.50
N VAL A 144 10.82 23.18 -10.61
CA VAL A 144 10.74 24.19 -9.54
C VAL A 144 10.11 23.58 -8.28
N PHE A 145 8.97 22.88 -8.41
CA PHE A 145 8.31 22.27 -7.25
C PHE A 145 9.12 21.17 -6.60
N LEU A 146 9.81 20.36 -7.40
CA LEU A 146 10.74 19.35 -6.87
C LEU A 146 11.88 20.02 -6.11
N PHE A 147 12.47 21.08 -6.66
CA PHE A 147 13.52 21.84 -5.98
C PHE A 147 13.03 22.48 -4.67
N VAL A 148 11.87 23.15 -4.71
CA VAL A 148 11.25 23.77 -3.52
C VAL A 148 10.94 22.70 -2.46
N PHE A 149 10.40 21.56 -2.86
CA PHE A 149 10.13 20.44 -1.96
C PHE A 149 11.41 19.98 -1.25
N ILE A 150 12.50 19.76 -1.99
CA ILE A 150 13.80 19.39 -1.42
C ILE A 150 14.31 20.50 -0.47
N ALA A 151 14.26 21.75 -0.91
CA ALA A 151 14.72 22.88 -0.10
C ALA A 151 13.94 23.01 1.22
N VAL A 152 12.62 22.80 1.20
CA VAL A 152 11.77 22.85 2.39
C VAL A 152 12.05 21.68 3.32
N THR A 153 12.07 20.45 2.82
CA THR A 153 12.24 19.25 3.66
C THR A 153 13.62 19.21 4.34
N TRP A 154 14.68 19.61 3.62
CA TRP A 154 16.04 19.71 4.15
C TRP A 154 16.31 21.02 4.91
N GLY A 155 15.53 22.07 4.64
CA GLY A 155 15.62 23.37 5.31
C GLY A 155 15.04 23.35 6.73
N ILE A 156 13.99 22.56 6.97
CA ILE A 156 13.38 22.46 8.30
C ILE A 156 14.34 21.74 9.27
N PRO A 157 14.77 22.37 10.40
CA PRO A 157 15.80 21.80 11.27
C PRO A 157 15.43 20.42 11.80
N LYS A 158 14.19 20.19 12.19
CA LYS A 158 13.72 18.94 12.79
C LYS A 158 13.78 17.76 11.81
N THR A 159 13.34 17.93 10.57
CA THR A 159 13.38 16.89 9.54
C THR A 159 14.80 16.61 9.10
N ARG A 160 15.62 17.69 8.89
CA ARG A 160 17.04 17.55 8.57
C ARG A 160 17.80 16.80 9.65
N GLN A 161 17.57 17.10 10.93
CA GLN A 161 18.25 16.39 12.04
C GLN A 161 17.91 14.90 12.03
N ALA A 162 16.64 14.53 11.79
CA ALA A 162 16.23 13.13 11.69
C ALA A 162 16.98 12.40 10.55
N ALA A 163 17.08 13.03 9.36
CA ALA A 163 17.81 12.46 8.22
C ALA A 163 19.31 12.34 8.52
N VAL A 164 19.95 13.38 9.08
CA VAL A 164 21.37 13.35 9.43
C VAL A 164 21.65 12.29 10.49
N GLN A 165 20.79 12.13 11.47
CA GLN A 165 20.90 11.07 12.47
C GLN A 165 20.82 9.68 11.83
N ALA A 166 19.89 9.45 10.92
CA ALA A 166 19.76 8.21 10.15
C ALA A 166 21.06 7.91 9.36
N LEU A 167 21.54 8.91 8.63
CA LEU A 167 22.80 8.79 7.85
C LEU A 167 24.06 8.73 8.70
N SER A 168 23.97 9.00 9.99
CA SER A 168 25.10 8.86 10.94
C SER A 168 25.13 7.51 11.65
N THR A 169 24.12 6.65 11.45
CA THR A 169 24.00 5.35 12.10
C THR A 169 24.34 4.25 11.09
N PRO A 170 25.43 3.48 11.25
CA PRO A 170 25.86 2.49 10.25
C PRO A 170 24.80 1.47 9.88
N GLU A 171 24.02 1.03 10.87
CA GLU A 171 22.96 0.06 10.66
C GLU A 171 21.78 0.61 9.83
N ASP A 172 21.44 1.90 10.02
CA ASP A 172 20.39 2.53 9.22
C ASP A 172 20.90 2.81 7.79
N VAL A 173 22.15 3.24 7.62
CA VAL A 173 22.80 3.43 6.30
C VAL A 173 22.82 2.12 5.50
N TRP A 174 23.17 1.01 6.16
CA TRP A 174 23.14 -0.30 5.50
C TRP A 174 21.73 -0.69 5.04
N HIS A 175 20.69 -0.41 5.87
CA HIS A 175 19.31 -0.66 5.48
C HIS A 175 18.84 0.23 4.33
N ILE A 176 19.20 1.51 4.36
CA ILE A 176 18.91 2.46 3.26
C ILE A 176 19.54 1.95 1.96
N ALA A 177 20.82 1.55 2.01
CA ALA A 177 21.51 0.98 0.85
C ALA A 177 20.85 -0.32 0.36
N LEU A 178 20.44 -1.21 1.27
CA LEU A 178 19.75 -2.44 0.93
C LEU A 178 18.39 -2.17 0.26
N GLU A 179 17.57 -1.26 0.82
CA GLU A 179 16.27 -0.89 0.23
C GLU A 179 16.43 -0.27 -1.16
N GLU A 180 17.48 0.55 -1.38
CA GLU A 180 17.77 1.10 -2.70
C GLU A 180 18.26 0.02 -3.68
N CYS A 181 19.13 -0.89 -3.24
CA CYS A 181 19.56 -2.03 -4.06
C CYS A 181 18.36 -2.91 -4.47
N LEU A 182 17.44 -3.19 -3.54
CA LEU A 182 16.23 -3.94 -3.84
C LEU A 182 15.34 -3.23 -4.85
N PHE A 183 15.22 -1.89 -4.74
CA PHE A 183 14.50 -1.09 -5.71
C PHE A 183 15.11 -1.18 -7.11
N VAL A 184 16.43 -0.99 -7.21
CA VAL A 184 17.17 -1.07 -8.48
C VAL A 184 17.08 -2.46 -9.10
N LEU A 185 17.25 -3.51 -8.29
CA LEU A 185 17.12 -4.90 -8.74
C LEU A 185 15.70 -5.20 -9.26
N ALA A 186 14.68 -4.80 -8.52
CA ALA A 186 13.28 -4.99 -8.90
C ALA A 186 12.95 -4.22 -10.19
N LEU A 187 13.41 -2.96 -10.29
CA LEU A 187 13.21 -2.12 -11.47
C LEU A 187 13.89 -2.74 -12.71
N ALA A 188 15.17 -3.09 -12.61
CA ALA A 188 15.92 -3.66 -13.73
C ALA A 188 15.38 -5.03 -14.15
N ALA A 189 15.07 -5.90 -13.18
CA ALA A 189 14.49 -7.21 -13.47
C ALA A 189 13.17 -7.10 -14.21
N TRP A 190 12.29 -6.18 -13.76
CA TRP A 190 10.99 -6.01 -14.41
C TRP A 190 11.10 -5.28 -15.75
N CYS A 191 12.06 -4.35 -15.91
CA CYS A 191 12.39 -3.77 -17.22
C CYS A 191 12.87 -4.83 -18.22
N PHE A 192 13.68 -5.78 -17.77
CA PHE A 192 14.12 -6.89 -18.62
C PHE A 192 12.93 -7.79 -19.02
N ILE A 193 12.11 -8.23 -18.08
CA ILE A 193 10.91 -9.06 -18.37
C ILE A 193 9.94 -8.32 -19.31
N LYS A 194 9.69 -7.02 -19.05
CA LYS A 194 8.82 -6.21 -19.90
C LYS A 194 9.39 -5.99 -21.29
N GLY A 195 10.72 -5.88 -21.40
CA GLY A 195 11.41 -5.73 -22.68
C GLY A 195 11.41 -6.96 -23.58
N LEU A 196 11.07 -8.15 -23.05
CA LEU A 196 10.78 -9.34 -23.85
C LEU A 196 9.46 -9.21 -24.63
N ARG A 197 8.49 -8.50 -24.05
CA ARG A 197 7.19 -8.20 -24.65
C ARG A 197 6.75 -6.76 -24.33
N PRO A 198 7.38 -5.76 -24.97
CA PRO A 198 7.17 -4.34 -24.65
C PRO A 198 5.88 -3.77 -25.23
N GLU A 199 5.19 -4.46 -26.11
CA GLU A 199 4.08 -3.99 -26.91
C GLU A 199 2.98 -3.35 -26.03
N ILE A 200 2.55 -2.13 -26.41
CA ILE A 200 1.39 -1.44 -25.87
C ILE A 200 0.22 -1.75 -26.78
N ASP A 201 -0.36 -2.93 -26.61
CA ASP A 201 -1.45 -3.44 -27.43
C ASP A 201 -2.43 -4.27 -26.62
N GLY A 202 -3.69 -4.26 -27.06
CA GLY A 202 -4.77 -5.02 -26.45
C GLY A 202 -5.22 -4.51 -25.07
N GLU A 203 -6.37 -4.96 -24.66
CA GLU A 203 -7.00 -4.69 -23.36
C GLU A 203 -7.09 -3.19 -23.05
N GLU A 204 -6.86 -2.77 -21.80
CA GLU A 204 -6.98 -1.36 -21.40
C GLU A 204 -5.72 -0.54 -21.65
N LYS A 205 -4.63 -1.15 -22.18
CA LYS A 205 -3.36 -0.44 -22.44
C LYS A 205 -3.50 0.75 -23.37
N PHE A 206 -4.34 0.63 -24.41
CA PHE A 206 -4.59 1.77 -25.31
C PHE A 206 -5.20 2.94 -24.57
N MET A 207 -6.15 2.69 -23.66
CA MET A 207 -6.77 3.73 -22.87
C MET A 207 -5.77 4.40 -21.92
N ASP A 208 -5.02 3.61 -21.17
CA ASP A 208 -4.01 4.12 -20.24
C ASP A 208 -2.93 4.90 -20.97
N PHE A 209 -2.52 4.42 -22.13
CA PHE A 209 -1.53 5.08 -22.99
C PHE A 209 -2.07 6.37 -23.62
N ALA A 210 -3.34 6.36 -24.07
CA ALA A 210 -4.02 7.56 -24.56
C ALA A 210 -4.07 8.67 -23.50
N PHE A 211 -4.38 8.32 -22.26
CA PHE A 211 -4.38 9.26 -21.14
C PHE A 211 -2.99 9.80 -20.84
N LEU A 212 -1.97 8.92 -20.82
CA LEU A 212 -0.58 9.34 -20.63
C LEU A 212 -0.15 10.33 -21.71
N ASN A 213 -0.44 10.06 -23.00
CA ASN A 213 -0.10 10.91 -24.11
C ASN A 213 -0.83 12.27 -24.05
N SER A 214 -2.13 12.27 -23.75
CA SER A 214 -2.89 13.50 -23.54
C SER A 214 -2.31 14.37 -22.42
N LEU A 215 -1.96 13.76 -21.28
CA LEU A 215 -1.35 14.43 -20.14
C LEU A 215 0.06 14.97 -20.44
N VAL A 216 0.86 14.23 -21.20
CA VAL A 216 2.19 14.67 -21.62
C VAL A 216 2.09 15.82 -22.61
N ARG A 217 1.12 15.81 -23.49
CA ARG A 217 0.92 16.85 -24.53
C ARG A 217 0.34 18.13 -23.96
N THR A 218 -0.65 18.06 -23.03
CA THR A 218 -1.29 19.26 -22.48
C THR A 218 -0.43 19.99 -21.45
N ASN A 219 -0.56 21.32 -21.39
CA ASN A 219 0.03 22.16 -20.36
C ASN A 219 -1.00 22.67 -19.33
N THR A 220 -2.25 22.24 -19.42
CA THR A 220 -3.36 22.64 -18.55
C THR A 220 -4.06 21.41 -17.98
N LEU A 221 -4.67 21.54 -16.80
CA LEU A 221 -5.53 20.53 -16.20
C LEU A 221 -6.94 21.11 -16.01
N PRO A 222 -7.98 20.30 -16.16
CA PRO A 222 -7.97 18.87 -16.53
C PRO A 222 -7.49 18.63 -17.96
N ALA A 223 -6.90 17.45 -18.21
CA ALA A 223 -6.43 17.07 -19.53
C ALA A 223 -7.60 16.84 -20.49
N PRO A 224 -7.47 17.18 -21.79
CA PRO A 224 -8.48 16.86 -22.78
C PRO A 224 -8.66 15.35 -22.93
N ASP A 225 -9.90 14.93 -23.17
CA ASP A 225 -10.21 13.53 -23.43
C ASP A 225 -9.74 13.17 -24.85
N PRO A 226 -8.84 12.20 -25.04
CA PRO A 226 -8.33 11.83 -26.37
C PRO A 226 -9.43 11.23 -27.26
N TRP A 227 -10.53 10.76 -26.68
CA TRP A 227 -11.62 10.10 -27.43
C TRP A 227 -12.96 10.87 -27.44
N LEU A 228 -12.98 12.09 -26.90
CA LEU A 228 -14.15 12.94 -26.97
C LEU A 228 -13.69 14.42 -27.00
N ALA A 229 -13.49 14.95 -28.21
CA ALA A 229 -13.07 16.34 -28.41
C ALA A 229 -14.01 17.33 -27.69
N GLY A 230 -13.43 18.36 -27.10
CA GLY A 230 -14.15 19.37 -26.32
C GLY A 230 -14.48 18.97 -24.89
N SER A 231 -14.11 17.76 -24.48
CA SER A 231 -14.31 17.24 -23.13
C SER A 231 -12.96 16.99 -22.40
N SER A 232 -13.01 16.91 -21.08
CA SER A 232 -11.88 16.44 -20.26
C SER A 232 -12.03 14.95 -19.94
N ILE A 233 -10.92 14.29 -19.64
CA ILE A 233 -10.91 12.87 -19.23
C ILE A 233 -11.86 12.66 -18.05
N ASN A 234 -12.82 11.73 -18.19
CA ASN A 234 -13.72 11.27 -17.12
C ASN A 234 -13.36 9.86 -16.69
N TYR A 235 -12.24 9.70 -16.00
CA TYR A 235 -11.75 8.45 -15.46
C TYR A 235 -10.82 8.71 -14.26
N TYR A 236 -10.38 7.67 -13.56
CA TYR A 236 -9.38 7.75 -12.49
C TYR A 236 -7.98 7.89 -13.07
N TYR A 237 -7.58 9.07 -13.53
CA TYR A 237 -6.35 9.26 -14.29
C TYR A 237 -5.20 9.93 -13.50
N TYR A 238 -5.36 10.07 -12.19
CA TYR A 238 -4.28 10.64 -11.35
C TYR A 238 -3.01 9.76 -11.37
N GLY A 239 -3.16 8.45 -11.50
CA GLY A 239 -2.03 7.53 -11.67
C GLY A 239 -1.22 7.81 -12.93
N GLN A 240 -1.88 7.96 -14.08
CA GLN A 240 -1.26 8.33 -15.34
C GLN A 240 -0.66 9.75 -15.27
N TYR A 241 -1.29 10.68 -14.54
CA TYR A 241 -0.74 12.02 -14.29
C TYR A 241 0.60 11.99 -13.55
N ILE A 242 0.75 11.14 -12.52
CA ILE A 242 2.03 10.95 -11.82
C ILE A 242 3.14 10.58 -12.81
N TYR A 243 2.88 9.63 -13.69
CA TYR A 243 3.86 9.17 -14.66
C TYR A 243 4.05 10.15 -15.82
N ALA A 244 3.02 10.89 -16.22
CA ALA A 244 3.17 12.02 -17.15
C ALA A 244 4.08 13.13 -16.58
N LEU A 245 4.02 13.38 -15.28
CA LEU A 245 4.91 14.31 -14.59
C LEU A 245 6.37 13.87 -14.70
N ILE A 246 6.67 12.59 -14.43
CA ILE A 246 8.02 12.04 -14.52
C ILE A 246 8.49 12.02 -15.99
N THR A 247 7.61 11.66 -16.93
CA THR A 247 7.87 11.68 -18.38
C THR A 247 8.23 13.08 -18.87
N LYS A 248 7.47 14.11 -18.50
CA LYS A 248 7.80 15.50 -18.83
C LYS A 248 9.13 15.93 -18.22
N LEU A 249 9.42 15.54 -16.99
CA LEU A 249 10.66 15.91 -16.31
C LEU A 249 11.89 15.29 -16.99
N THR A 250 11.81 14.01 -17.36
CA THR A 250 12.90 13.28 -18.02
C THR A 250 13.01 13.62 -19.51
N GLY A 251 11.89 13.87 -20.19
CA GLY A 251 11.85 14.06 -21.64
C GLY A 251 11.95 12.74 -22.43
N ILE A 252 11.79 11.58 -21.76
CA ILE A 252 11.75 10.26 -22.39
C ILE A 252 10.46 10.14 -23.21
N THR A 253 10.52 9.49 -24.37
CA THR A 253 9.36 9.25 -25.23
C THR A 253 8.29 8.44 -24.50
N THR A 254 7.03 8.69 -24.78
CA THR A 254 5.92 8.07 -24.07
C THR A 254 5.87 6.56 -24.25
N GLY A 255 6.31 6.02 -25.39
CA GLY A 255 6.41 4.59 -25.65
C GLY A 255 7.33 3.86 -24.68
N VAL A 256 8.50 4.44 -24.38
CA VAL A 256 9.45 3.93 -23.39
C VAL A 256 8.98 4.25 -21.97
N ALA A 257 8.51 5.48 -21.75
CA ALA A 257 8.08 5.96 -20.43
C ALA A 257 6.90 5.15 -19.86
N TYR A 258 5.96 4.69 -20.70
CA TYR A 258 4.85 3.83 -20.28
C TYR A 258 5.36 2.52 -19.64
N ASN A 259 6.29 1.84 -20.31
CA ASN A 259 6.87 0.61 -19.78
C ASN A 259 7.76 0.84 -18.56
N LEU A 260 8.56 1.93 -18.55
CA LEU A 260 9.30 2.34 -17.35
C LEU A 260 8.36 2.65 -16.17
N SER A 261 7.18 3.23 -16.42
CA SER A 261 6.16 3.49 -15.41
C SER A 261 5.62 2.21 -14.79
N MET A 262 5.30 1.21 -15.62
CA MET A 262 4.88 -0.12 -15.15
C MET A 262 5.96 -0.80 -14.31
N CYS A 263 7.21 -0.77 -14.78
CA CYS A 263 8.33 -1.33 -14.02
C CYS A 263 8.56 -0.59 -12.70
N THR A 264 8.29 0.72 -12.67
CA THR A 264 8.37 1.53 -11.45
C THR A 264 7.29 1.16 -10.45
N THR A 265 6.03 0.91 -10.90
CA THR A 265 4.97 0.45 -9.99
C THR A 265 5.33 -0.88 -9.34
N PHE A 266 5.90 -1.81 -10.10
CA PHE A 266 6.40 -3.08 -9.57
C PHE A 266 7.51 -2.88 -8.53
N ALA A 267 8.54 -2.09 -8.89
CA ALA A 267 9.70 -1.85 -8.02
C ALA A 267 9.31 -1.12 -6.71
N LEU A 268 8.40 -0.14 -6.78
CA LEU A 268 7.86 0.53 -5.60
C LEU A 268 7.04 -0.44 -4.75
N ALA A 269 6.14 -1.23 -5.35
CA ALA A 269 5.33 -2.19 -4.62
C ALA A 269 6.21 -3.25 -3.92
N PHE A 270 7.24 -3.77 -4.59
CA PHE A 270 8.18 -4.73 -4.00
C PHE A 270 8.93 -4.12 -2.82
N THR A 271 9.55 -2.94 -3.02
CA THR A 271 10.39 -2.30 -1.98
C THR A 271 9.55 -1.83 -0.79
N MET A 272 8.36 -1.25 -1.04
CA MET A 272 7.47 -0.81 0.03
C MET A 272 6.91 -1.99 0.82
N SER A 273 6.58 -3.12 0.16
CA SER A 273 6.18 -4.35 0.84
C SER A 273 7.31 -4.96 1.66
N TYR A 274 8.56 -4.93 1.14
CA TYR A 274 9.74 -5.27 1.91
C TYR A 274 9.86 -4.43 3.19
N SER A 275 9.74 -3.11 3.05
CA SER A 275 9.84 -2.18 4.17
C SER A 275 8.71 -2.39 5.18
N LEU A 276 7.47 -2.66 4.73
CA LEU A 276 6.34 -3.01 5.60
C LEU A 276 6.61 -4.29 6.39
N GLY A 277 7.02 -5.38 5.73
CA GLY A 277 7.34 -6.64 6.40
C GLY A 277 8.46 -6.50 7.43
N SER A 278 9.50 -5.73 7.10
CA SER A 278 10.58 -5.37 8.03
C SER A 278 10.06 -4.55 9.22
N MET A 279 9.21 -3.54 8.97
CA MET A 279 8.60 -2.71 10.01
C MET A 279 7.69 -3.51 10.96
N PHE A 280 6.88 -4.43 10.44
CA PHE A 280 6.00 -5.27 11.26
C PHE A 280 6.81 -6.15 12.20
N MET A 281 7.91 -6.74 11.73
CA MET A 281 8.80 -7.54 12.58
C MET A 281 9.57 -6.69 13.59
N ASP A 282 10.01 -5.49 13.24
CA ASP A 282 10.59 -4.54 14.19
C ASP A 282 9.57 -4.12 15.26
N GLY A 283 8.33 -3.85 14.87
CA GLY A 283 7.23 -3.55 15.78
C GLY A 283 6.93 -4.71 16.74
N ALA A 284 6.91 -5.95 16.23
CA ALA A 284 6.70 -7.14 17.04
C ALA A 284 7.82 -7.31 18.08
N ARG A 285 9.07 -7.10 17.69
CA ARG A 285 10.24 -7.16 18.59
C ARG A 285 10.18 -6.10 19.68
N LYS A 286 9.88 -4.86 19.33
CA LYS A 286 9.69 -3.76 20.29
C LYS A 286 8.54 -4.03 21.27
N SER A 287 7.52 -4.73 20.81
CA SER A 287 6.39 -5.16 21.65
C SER A 287 6.67 -6.45 22.44
N GLY A 288 7.94 -6.88 22.56
CA GLY A 288 8.35 -7.99 23.43
C GLY A 288 8.52 -9.36 22.75
N LEU A 289 8.49 -9.44 21.41
CA LEU A 289 8.83 -10.69 20.70
C LEU A 289 10.34 -10.93 20.79
N GLY A 290 10.74 -12.04 21.39
CA GLY A 290 12.14 -12.46 21.54
C GLY A 290 12.74 -13.04 20.24
N ALA A 291 12.71 -12.24 19.16
CA ALA A 291 13.27 -12.60 17.85
C ALA A 291 14.60 -11.90 17.59
N PRO A 292 15.54 -12.53 16.86
CA PRO A 292 16.80 -11.88 16.49
C PRO A 292 16.55 -10.72 15.50
N GLY A 293 17.45 -9.72 15.55
CA GLY A 293 17.30 -8.50 14.75
C GLY A 293 17.28 -8.72 13.24
N TYR A 294 18.01 -9.70 12.74
CA TYR A 294 18.12 -9.98 11.30
C TYR A 294 16.83 -10.58 10.70
N ILE A 295 15.89 -11.08 11.51
CA ILE A 295 14.65 -11.71 11.02
C ILE A 295 13.78 -10.78 10.19
N ARG A 296 13.93 -9.46 10.37
CA ARG A 296 13.23 -8.46 9.57
C ARG A 296 13.55 -8.51 8.07
N ILE A 297 14.79 -8.91 7.72
CA ILE A 297 15.23 -8.97 6.31
C ILE A 297 14.47 -10.06 5.56
N PRO A 298 14.50 -11.35 5.97
CA PRO A 298 13.73 -12.37 5.26
C PRO A 298 12.22 -12.15 5.36
N ALA A 299 11.71 -11.53 6.43
CA ALA A 299 10.29 -11.17 6.53
C ALA A 299 9.93 -10.09 5.50
N GLY A 300 10.77 -9.08 5.33
CA GLY A 300 10.63 -8.07 4.29
C GLY A 300 10.68 -8.68 2.89
N LEU A 301 11.68 -9.54 2.60
CA LEU A 301 11.80 -10.21 1.30
C LEU A 301 10.57 -11.06 0.98
N LEU A 302 10.10 -11.86 1.93
CA LEU A 302 8.89 -12.65 1.72
C LEU A 302 7.67 -11.75 1.48
N SER A 303 7.55 -10.61 2.17
CA SER A 303 6.48 -9.63 1.92
C SER A 303 6.56 -9.05 0.51
N GLY A 304 7.75 -8.66 0.05
CA GLY A 304 7.98 -8.19 -1.30
C GLY A 304 7.55 -9.22 -2.35
N PHE A 305 8.05 -10.45 -2.25
CA PHE A 305 7.69 -11.53 -3.17
C PHE A 305 6.21 -11.91 -3.10
N ALA A 306 5.63 -12.02 -1.90
CA ALA A 306 4.26 -12.44 -1.73
C ALA A 306 3.25 -11.43 -2.31
N VAL A 307 3.52 -10.13 -2.16
CA VAL A 307 2.63 -9.09 -2.70
C VAL A 307 2.78 -8.96 -4.22
N THR A 308 4.01 -9.01 -4.76
CA THR A 308 4.24 -8.62 -6.15
C THR A 308 4.36 -9.78 -7.14
N LEU A 309 4.81 -10.95 -6.70
CA LEU A 309 5.06 -12.08 -7.58
C LEU A 309 4.18 -13.31 -7.31
N PHE A 310 3.69 -13.52 -6.06
CA PHE A 310 2.84 -14.67 -5.83
C PHE A 310 1.47 -14.48 -6.49
N GLY A 311 0.83 -15.59 -6.79
CA GLY A 311 -0.56 -15.65 -7.24
C GLY A 311 -1.47 -16.27 -6.17
N ASN A 312 -2.71 -16.53 -6.57
CA ASN A 312 -3.58 -17.43 -5.82
C ASN A 312 -3.17 -18.89 -6.06
N SER A 313 -3.83 -19.83 -5.42
CA SER A 313 -3.43 -21.24 -5.51
C SER A 313 -3.90 -21.95 -6.80
N HIS A 314 -4.63 -21.27 -7.68
CA HIS A 314 -5.26 -21.89 -8.87
C HIS A 314 -4.21 -22.53 -9.80
N ALA A 315 -3.13 -21.80 -10.13
CA ALA A 315 -2.10 -22.32 -11.03
C ALA A 315 -1.44 -23.60 -10.49
N PHE A 316 -1.21 -23.68 -9.16
CA PHE A 316 -0.66 -24.89 -8.55
C PHE A 316 -1.56 -26.10 -8.74
N PHE A 317 -2.88 -25.94 -8.69
CA PHE A 317 -3.80 -27.05 -8.84
C PHE A 317 -4.11 -27.38 -10.30
N TYR A 318 -4.21 -26.41 -11.19
CA TYR A 318 -4.75 -26.60 -12.54
C TYR A 318 -3.72 -26.51 -13.68
N ALA A 319 -2.50 -25.98 -13.44
CA ALA A 319 -1.50 -25.94 -14.50
C ALA A 319 -1.02 -27.35 -14.88
N ASP A 320 -0.86 -27.59 -16.17
CA ASP A 320 -0.47 -28.90 -16.72
C ASP A 320 0.91 -29.36 -16.22
N SER A 321 1.79 -28.41 -15.91
CA SER A 321 3.11 -28.65 -15.33
C SER A 321 3.08 -29.04 -13.85
N SER A 322 1.96 -28.83 -13.13
CA SER A 322 1.82 -29.13 -11.70
C SER A 322 1.29 -30.54 -11.44
N LYS A 323 2.14 -31.54 -11.57
CA LYS A 323 1.74 -32.95 -11.33
C LYS A 323 1.18 -33.20 -9.93
N ILE A 324 1.73 -32.54 -8.91
CA ILE A 324 1.27 -32.68 -7.51
C ILE A 324 -0.14 -32.09 -7.36
N GLY A 325 -0.36 -30.89 -7.84
CA GLY A 325 -1.65 -30.23 -7.77
C GLY A 325 -2.75 -31.03 -8.48
N GLN A 326 -2.47 -31.50 -9.69
CA GLN A 326 -3.38 -32.35 -10.46
C GLN A 326 -3.67 -33.68 -9.78
N SER A 327 -2.67 -34.31 -9.12
CA SER A 327 -2.90 -35.53 -8.34
C SER A 327 -3.83 -35.28 -7.16
N ILE A 328 -3.70 -34.14 -6.49
CA ILE A 328 -4.62 -33.75 -5.41
C ILE A 328 -6.04 -33.55 -5.94
N LEU A 329 -6.22 -32.85 -7.05
CA LEU A 329 -7.54 -32.68 -7.68
C LEU A 329 -8.14 -34.01 -8.12
N SER A 330 -7.35 -34.91 -8.68
CA SER A 330 -7.78 -36.26 -9.07
C SER A 330 -8.25 -37.06 -7.87
N PHE A 331 -7.60 -36.94 -6.72
CA PHE A 331 -8.04 -37.59 -5.47
C PHE A 331 -9.40 -37.03 -5.02
N PHE A 332 -9.60 -35.70 -5.01
CA PHE A 332 -10.90 -35.11 -4.66
C PHE A 332 -12.00 -35.53 -5.64
N SER A 333 -11.71 -35.60 -6.94
CA SER A 333 -12.66 -36.07 -7.95
C SER A 333 -13.03 -37.54 -7.72
N TRP A 334 -12.04 -38.39 -7.40
CA TRP A 334 -12.27 -39.77 -7.00
C TRP A 334 -13.13 -39.89 -5.76
N ALA A 335 -12.97 -38.99 -4.79
CA ALA A 335 -13.80 -38.92 -3.58
C ALA A 335 -15.23 -38.36 -3.84
N GLY A 336 -15.61 -38.14 -5.08
CA GLY A 336 -16.94 -37.63 -5.47
C GLY A 336 -17.10 -36.12 -5.33
N ILE A 337 -16.00 -35.37 -5.10
CA ILE A 337 -16.05 -33.89 -5.03
C ILE A 337 -15.75 -33.37 -6.44
N ASN A 338 -16.73 -32.67 -7.03
CA ASN A 338 -16.50 -31.99 -8.30
C ASN A 338 -15.63 -30.76 -8.08
N VAL A 339 -14.40 -30.83 -8.57
CA VAL A 339 -13.42 -29.73 -8.45
C VAL A 339 -13.19 -28.99 -9.79
N GLY A 340 -13.95 -29.39 -10.83
CA GLY A 340 -13.79 -28.86 -12.17
C GLY A 340 -12.48 -29.31 -12.83
N ARG A 341 -12.37 -29.13 -14.13
CA ARG A 341 -11.13 -29.35 -14.89
C ARG A 341 -10.93 -28.20 -15.85
N THR A 342 -9.69 -27.73 -15.99
CA THR A 342 -9.28 -26.83 -17.08
C THR A 342 -8.53 -27.67 -18.11
N ASN A 343 -8.96 -27.59 -19.36
CA ASN A 343 -8.18 -28.12 -20.45
C ASN A 343 -7.28 -26.99 -20.97
N ASN A 344 -5.97 -27.25 -21.05
CA ASN A 344 -4.99 -26.27 -21.51
C ASN A 344 -4.93 -25.00 -20.63
N PHE A 345 -4.40 -25.13 -19.41
CA PHE A 345 -4.24 -23.99 -18.52
C PHE A 345 -3.46 -22.84 -19.18
N TYR A 346 -4.05 -21.63 -19.10
CA TYR A 346 -3.43 -20.39 -19.51
C TYR A 346 -3.37 -19.42 -18.32
N TYR A 347 -2.30 -18.64 -18.17
CA TYR A 347 -2.05 -17.83 -16.96
C TYR A 347 -3.22 -16.92 -16.51
N PRO A 348 -4.08 -16.33 -17.38
CA PRO A 348 -5.25 -15.57 -16.97
C PRO A 348 -6.34 -16.39 -16.29
N ASP A 349 -6.38 -17.72 -16.49
CA ASP A 349 -7.42 -18.59 -15.90
C ASP A 349 -7.43 -18.47 -14.36
N SER A 350 -6.26 -18.20 -13.77
CA SER A 350 -6.14 -17.94 -12.33
C SER A 350 -6.90 -16.70 -11.86
N THR A 351 -7.28 -15.81 -12.77
CA THR A 351 -7.99 -14.57 -12.47
C THR A 351 -9.46 -14.57 -12.93
N ARG A 352 -9.90 -15.68 -13.53
CA ARG A 352 -11.25 -15.86 -14.13
C ARG A 352 -11.84 -17.22 -13.75
N PHE A 353 -11.59 -17.71 -12.55
CA PHE A 353 -11.96 -19.07 -12.15
C PHE A 353 -13.42 -19.22 -11.75
N ILE A 354 -13.93 -18.31 -10.88
CA ILE A 354 -15.33 -18.37 -10.44
C ILE A 354 -16.26 -17.98 -11.58
N GLY A 355 -17.13 -18.88 -11.96
CA GLY A 355 -18.11 -18.71 -13.04
C GLY A 355 -17.57 -18.90 -14.47
N HIS A 356 -16.27 -18.96 -14.67
CA HIS A 356 -15.62 -19.16 -15.98
C HIS A 356 -15.22 -20.61 -16.26
N ASN A 357 -14.98 -21.41 -15.23
CA ASN A 357 -14.65 -22.82 -15.40
C ASN A 357 -15.84 -23.56 -16.01
N PRO A 358 -15.70 -24.28 -17.14
CA PRO A 358 -16.79 -25.01 -17.80
C PRO A 358 -17.52 -25.99 -16.90
N ASP A 359 -16.81 -26.58 -15.94
CA ASP A 359 -17.35 -27.57 -14.99
C ASP A 359 -17.72 -26.94 -13.64
N SER A 360 -17.58 -25.61 -13.51
CA SER A 360 -17.94 -24.92 -12.26
C SER A 360 -19.43 -24.65 -12.20
N GLU A 361 -19.97 -24.83 -11.02
CA GLU A 361 -21.34 -24.51 -10.68
C GLU A 361 -21.36 -23.38 -9.66
N VAL A 362 -22.19 -22.38 -9.90
CA VAL A 362 -22.39 -21.26 -8.98
C VAL A 362 -23.75 -21.43 -8.32
N TRP A 363 -23.80 -21.29 -6.99
CA TRP A 363 -25.03 -21.42 -6.24
C TRP A 363 -25.94 -20.21 -6.47
N ASP A 364 -27.07 -20.43 -7.13
CA ASP A 364 -28.13 -19.44 -7.25
C ASP A 364 -28.96 -19.43 -5.96
N THR A 365 -28.80 -18.39 -5.16
CA THR A 365 -29.49 -18.23 -3.87
C THR A 365 -31.00 -17.97 -4.01
N VAL A 366 -31.46 -17.55 -5.19
CA VAL A 366 -32.88 -17.28 -5.46
C VAL A 366 -33.60 -18.57 -5.84
N ASN A 367 -33.03 -19.30 -6.80
CA ASN A 367 -33.62 -20.53 -7.30
C ASN A 367 -33.16 -21.76 -6.52
N LYS A 368 -32.25 -21.64 -5.57
CA LYS A 368 -31.67 -22.71 -4.75
C LYS A 368 -31.11 -23.89 -5.56
N VAL A 369 -30.53 -23.61 -6.72
CA VAL A 369 -29.93 -24.57 -7.62
C VAL A 369 -28.53 -24.18 -8.00
N LEU A 370 -27.71 -25.17 -8.36
CA LEU A 370 -26.37 -24.92 -8.93
C LEU A 370 -26.56 -24.63 -10.44
N VAL A 371 -26.09 -23.47 -10.87
CA VAL A 371 -26.20 -22.99 -12.25
C VAL A 371 -24.82 -23.00 -12.89
N LYS A 372 -24.67 -23.68 -14.02
CA LYS A 372 -23.43 -23.68 -14.78
C LYS A 372 -23.15 -22.31 -15.39
N ASN A 373 -21.93 -21.77 -15.17
CA ASN A 373 -21.45 -20.53 -15.78
C ASN A 373 -22.39 -19.31 -15.64
N GLY A 374 -23.16 -19.25 -14.52
CA GLY A 374 -24.17 -18.22 -14.32
C GLY A 374 -23.68 -16.85 -13.87
N ASP A 375 -22.43 -16.73 -13.40
CA ASP A 375 -21.91 -15.50 -12.75
C ASP A 375 -20.40 -15.40 -12.93
N TYR A 376 -19.97 -14.77 -14.02
CA TYR A 376 -18.56 -14.57 -14.33
C TYR A 376 -17.97 -13.50 -13.43
N THR A 377 -16.85 -13.84 -12.79
CA THR A 377 -16.15 -12.93 -11.88
C THR A 377 -14.72 -12.67 -12.32
N ILE A 378 -14.15 -11.59 -11.78
CA ILE A 378 -12.76 -11.18 -11.96
C ILE A 378 -12.12 -11.12 -10.57
N HIS A 379 -10.97 -11.77 -10.39
CA HIS A 379 -10.23 -11.80 -9.12
C HIS A 379 -8.73 -11.74 -9.39
N GLU A 380 -8.31 -10.61 -9.97
CA GLU A 380 -6.92 -10.33 -10.30
C GLU A 380 -6.07 -10.10 -9.04
N PHE A 381 -4.77 -10.21 -9.22
CA PHE A 381 -3.76 -9.97 -8.19
C PHE A 381 -2.51 -9.33 -8.83
N PRO A 382 -1.62 -8.68 -8.05
CA PRO A 382 -0.57 -7.82 -8.59
C PRO A 382 0.34 -8.48 -9.63
N CYS A 383 0.77 -9.73 -9.42
CA CYS A 383 1.61 -10.44 -10.39
C CYS A 383 0.98 -10.51 -11.79
N TYR A 384 -0.30 -10.83 -11.87
CA TYR A 384 -1.04 -10.86 -13.12
C TYR A 384 -1.06 -9.48 -13.80
N SER A 385 -1.40 -8.43 -13.03
CA SER A 385 -1.49 -7.07 -13.58
C SER A 385 -0.13 -6.56 -14.07
N TYR A 386 0.96 -6.89 -13.38
CA TYR A 386 2.31 -6.55 -13.83
C TYR A 386 2.71 -7.28 -15.11
N LEU A 387 2.35 -8.55 -15.26
CA LEU A 387 2.60 -9.34 -16.46
C LEU A 387 1.76 -8.84 -17.65
N LEU A 388 0.50 -8.49 -17.38
CA LEU A 388 -0.38 -7.90 -18.39
C LEU A 388 0.20 -6.58 -18.88
N GLY A 389 0.69 -5.76 -17.99
CA GLY A 389 1.38 -4.52 -18.30
C GLY A 389 0.45 -3.34 -18.52
N ASP A 390 -0.75 -3.35 -17.92
CA ASP A 390 -1.68 -2.23 -17.93
C ASP A 390 -1.34 -1.23 -16.82
N LEU A 391 -1.11 0.03 -17.18
CA LEU A 391 -0.86 1.11 -16.23
C LEU A 391 -2.17 1.58 -15.57
N HIS A 392 -2.93 0.60 -15.09
CA HIS A 392 -4.27 0.80 -14.59
C HIS A 392 -4.30 1.39 -13.19
N ALA A 393 -5.38 2.09 -12.88
CA ALA A 393 -5.60 2.84 -11.63
C ALA A 393 -5.25 2.06 -10.35
N HIS A 394 -5.72 0.80 -10.21
CA HIS A 394 -5.48 -0.02 -9.02
C HIS A 394 -4.01 -0.49 -8.88
N VAL A 395 -3.30 -0.63 -9.99
CA VAL A 395 -1.87 -1.02 -9.97
C VAL A 395 -1.01 0.14 -9.48
N VAL A 396 -1.28 1.34 -10.00
CA VAL A 396 -0.59 2.56 -9.54
C VAL A 396 -0.99 2.90 -8.11
N GLY A 397 -2.23 2.64 -7.72
CA GLY A 397 -2.76 2.81 -6.35
C GLY A 397 -1.94 2.11 -5.27
N LEU A 398 -1.26 0.99 -5.59
CA LEU A 398 -0.48 0.21 -4.62
C LEU A 398 0.54 1.04 -3.83
N MET A 399 1.20 2.02 -4.46
CA MET A 399 2.14 2.89 -3.73
C MET A 399 1.45 3.79 -2.69
N ILE A 400 0.21 4.20 -2.95
CA ILE A 400 -0.58 5.04 -2.04
C ILE A 400 -1.04 4.20 -0.86
N VAL A 401 -1.62 3.03 -1.13
CA VAL A 401 -2.21 2.18 -0.09
C VAL A 401 -1.15 1.58 0.84
N MET A 402 0.02 1.21 0.32
CA MET A 402 1.14 0.75 1.14
C MET A 402 1.68 1.87 2.05
N LEU A 403 1.73 3.10 1.56
CA LEU A 403 2.13 4.24 2.36
C LEU A 403 1.10 4.52 3.47
N ILE A 404 -0.20 4.40 3.19
CA ILE A 404 -1.27 4.49 4.20
C ILE A 404 -1.06 3.44 5.30
N ILE A 405 -0.83 2.17 4.94
CA ILE A 405 -0.58 1.10 5.93
C ILE A 405 0.65 1.44 6.80
N ALA A 406 1.74 1.91 6.18
CA ALA A 406 2.97 2.26 6.90
C ALA A 406 2.73 3.38 7.92
N VAL A 407 2.05 4.46 7.50
CA VAL A 407 1.74 5.62 8.36
C VAL A 407 0.81 5.22 9.50
N LEU A 408 -0.23 4.42 9.21
CA LEU A 408 -1.15 3.91 10.24
C LEU A 408 -0.45 2.96 11.22
N PHE A 409 0.47 2.12 10.74
CA PHE A 409 1.27 1.27 11.63
C PHE A 409 2.21 2.10 12.51
N SER A 410 2.83 3.15 11.96
CA SER A 410 3.66 4.09 12.74
C SER A 410 2.82 4.78 13.84
N LEU A 411 1.63 5.31 13.49
CA LEU A 411 0.69 5.89 14.47
C LEU A 411 0.39 4.92 15.61
N TYR A 412 0.06 3.67 15.26
CA TYR A 412 -0.33 2.66 16.25
C TYR A 412 0.84 2.25 17.16
N MET A 413 2.06 2.17 16.62
CA MET A 413 3.26 1.84 17.40
C MET A 413 3.70 2.99 18.32
N HIS A 414 3.55 4.24 17.92
CA HIS A 414 3.83 5.41 18.77
C HIS A 414 2.90 5.50 19.99
N ALA A 415 1.71 4.93 19.93
CA ALA A 415 0.79 4.85 21.07
C ALA A 415 1.33 4.04 22.28
N GLY A 416 2.43 3.32 22.12
CA GLY A 416 3.03 2.48 23.16
C GLY A 416 4.33 3.01 23.78
N HIS A 417 4.86 4.15 23.30
CA HIS A 417 6.14 4.70 23.78
C HIS A 417 5.98 5.92 24.68
N PRO A 418 6.72 5.98 25.82
CA PRO A 418 6.67 7.12 26.77
C PRO A 418 7.06 8.47 26.16
N GLU A 419 7.94 8.49 25.13
CA GLU A 419 8.39 9.73 24.49
C GLU A 419 7.28 10.48 23.73
N GLY A 420 6.20 9.79 23.33
CA GLY A 420 4.98 10.43 22.81
C GLY A 420 3.94 10.71 23.88
N SER A 421 4.16 10.19 25.06
CA SER A 421 3.22 10.22 26.19
C SER A 421 3.58 11.23 27.26
N GLU A 422 4.68 12.00 27.13
CA GLU A 422 4.97 13.08 28.12
C GLU A 422 3.82 14.10 28.24
N MET A 423 2.90 14.15 27.25
CA MET A 423 1.67 14.93 27.34
C MET A 423 0.43 14.10 27.73
N LEU A 424 0.52 12.74 27.71
CA LEU A 424 -0.58 11.82 28.03
C LEU A 424 -0.38 11.11 29.36
N ILE A 425 0.83 11.14 29.95
CA ILE A 425 1.20 10.47 31.22
C ILE A 425 1.42 11.48 32.38
N GLN A 426 1.05 12.71 32.24
CA GLN A 426 0.64 13.35 33.48
C GLN A 426 -0.64 12.62 33.89
N PRO A 427 -0.66 11.91 35.03
CA PRO A 427 -1.92 11.40 35.57
C PRO A 427 -2.80 12.66 35.69
N VAL A 428 -3.81 12.74 34.80
CA VAL A 428 -4.86 13.74 35.04
C VAL A 428 -5.34 13.41 36.45
N PRO A 429 -5.06 14.21 37.45
CA PRO A 429 -5.29 13.83 38.87
C PRO A 429 -6.74 13.48 39.14
N HIS A 430 -7.65 13.87 38.26
CA HIS A 430 -9.09 13.63 38.30
C HIS A 430 -9.51 13.25 36.85
N GLY A 431 -10.37 12.26 36.71
CA GLY A 431 -10.78 11.63 35.44
C GLY A 431 -11.06 12.61 34.30
N GLU A 432 -11.00 12.12 33.04
CA GLU A 432 -11.22 12.93 31.84
C GLU A 432 -12.47 13.81 31.88
N ASN A 433 -13.47 13.39 32.68
CA ASN A 433 -14.70 14.14 32.94
C ASN A 433 -14.53 15.38 33.84
N CYS A 434 -13.37 15.56 34.46
CA CYS A 434 -13.08 16.73 35.34
C CYS A 434 -12.23 17.80 34.63
N MET A 435 -11.82 17.59 33.37
CA MET A 435 -11.14 18.65 32.61
C MET A 435 -12.11 19.73 32.16
N PRO A 436 -11.72 21.02 32.22
CA PRO A 436 -12.49 22.12 31.60
C PRO A 436 -12.74 21.85 30.11
N LEU A 437 -13.90 22.25 29.62
CA LEU A 437 -14.28 22.05 28.20
C LEU A 437 -13.25 22.59 27.21
N LYS A 438 -12.63 23.73 27.54
CA LYS A 438 -11.55 24.34 26.73
C LYS A 438 -10.35 23.40 26.57
N ASP A 439 -9.92 22.78 27.68
CA ASP A 439 -8.75 21.90 27.68
C ASP A 439 -9.04 20.58 26.95
N ARG A 440 -10.29 20.07 27.06
CA ARG A 440 -10.74 18.93 26.26
C ARG A 440 -10.72 19.26 24.76
N ALA A 441 -11.24 20.42 24.37
CA ALA A 441 -11.23 20.85 22.97
C ALA A 441 -9.79 20.93 22.42
N VAL A 442 -8.86 21.52 23.18
CA VAL A 442 -7.44 21.59 22.79
C VAL A 442 -6.84 20.18 22.67
N PHE A 443 -7.16 19.28 23.60
CA PHE A 443 -6.68 17.90 23.57
C PHE A 443 -7.17 17.16 22.32
N GLU A 444 -8.48 17.20 22.04
CA GLU A 444 -9.05 16.50 20.88
C GLU A 444 -8.53 17.09 19.55
N CYS A 445 -8.39 18.42 19.44
CA CYS A 445 -7.77 19.05 18.28
C CYS A 445 -6.30 18.62 18.09
N ARG A 446 -5.50 18.57 19.15
CA ARG A 446 -4.11 18.07 19.07
C ARG A 446 -4.05 16.60 18.68
N HIS A 447 -5.02 15.81 19.10
CA HIS A 447 -5.12 14.40 18.71
C HIS A 447 -5.34 14.24 17.20
N LEU A 448 -6.24 15.02 16.60
CA LEU A 448 -6.50 15.04 15.15
C LEU A 448 -5.33 15.58 14.34
N LEU A 449 -4.59 16.55 14.86
CA LEU A 449 -3.48 17.21 14.18
C LEU A 449 -2.16 16.42 14.24
N LYS A 450 -2.17 15.16 14.62
CA LYS A 450 -1.00 14.29 14.51
C LYS A 450 -0.60 14.13 13.04
N PRO A 451 0.70 14.24 12.71
CA PRO A 451 1.19 14.15 11.33
C PRO A 451 0.69 12.89 10.62
N GLU A 452 0.66 11.76 11.32
CA GLU A 452 0.22 10.48 10.76
C GLU A 452 -1.27 10.50 10.37
N ILE A 453 -2.12 11.15 11.15
CA ILE A 453 -3.57 11.28 10.85
C ILE A 453 -3.77 12.21 9.65
N ILE A 454 -3.09 13.36 9.63
CA ILE A 454 -3.17 14.32 8.51
C ILE A 454 -2.66 13.67 7.21
N ILE A 455 -1.50 13.02 7.24
CA ILE A 455 -0.93 12.37 6.06
C ILE A 455 -1.85 11.26 5.56
N THR A 456 -2.42 10.44 6.47
CA THR A 456 -3.41 9.42 6.09
C THR A 456 -4.62 10.05 5.40
N ALA A 457 -5.15 11.13 5.93
CA ALA A 457 -6.30 11.82 5.36
C ALA A 457 -6.01 12.41 3.96
N VAL A 458 -4.83 12.99 3.75
CA VAL A 458 -4.39 13.50 2.44
C VAL A 458 -4.18 12.35 1.47
N LEU A 459 -3.54 11.26 1.89
CA LEU A 459 -3.34 10.08 1.05
C LEU A 459 -4.67 9.42 0.63
N LEU A 460 -5.67 9.40 1.51
CA LEU A 460 -7.02 8.96 1.17
C LEU A 460 -7.66 9.85 0.10
N GLY A 461 -7.44 11.17 0.16
CA GLY A 461 -7.87 12.10 -0.89
C GLY A 461 -7.18 11.83 -2.24
N ILE A 462 -5.87 11.54 -2.23
CA ILE A 462 -5.13 11.15 -3.43
C ILE A 462 -5.63 9.79 -3.96
N ALA A 463 -5.90 8.83 -3.08
CA ALA A 463 -6.46 7.53 -3.44
C ALA A 463 -7.79 7.68 -4.18
N THR A 464 -8.67 8.61 -3.76
CA THR A 464 -9.94 8.92 -4.45
C THR A 464 -9.71 9.29 -5.92
N MET A 465 -8.67 10.06 -6.23
CA MET A 465 -8.36 10.52 -7.59
C MET A 465 -7.66 9.45 -8.43
N CYS A 466 -6.96 8.51 -7.77
CA CYS A 466 -6.22 7.43 -8.43
C CYS A 466 -7.09 6.18 -8.63
N ASN A 467 -7.79 5.74 -7.58
CA ASN A 467 -8.73 4.63 -7.61
C ASN A 467 -9.75 4.79 -6.46
N TYR A 468 -10.98 5.12 -6.79
CA TYR A 468 -12.03 5.39 -5.80
C TYR A 468 -12.28 4.23 -4.82
N TRP A 469 -12.08 2.99 -5.27
CA TRP A 469 -12.21 1.80 -4.42
C TRP A 469 -11.16 1.74 -3.33
N ASP A 470 -9.93 2.20 -3.60
CA ASP A 470 -8.85 2.26 -2.61
C ASP A 470 -9.20 3.23 -1.48
N PHE A 471 -9.84 4.37 -1.81
CA PHE A 471 -10.36 5.26 -0.77
C PHE A 471 -11.29 4.53 0.19
N LEU A 472 -12.31 3.82 -0.32
CA LEU A 472 -13.28 3.12 0.53
C LEU A 472 -12.62 2.06 1.41
N ILE A 473 -11.79 1.22 0.80
CA ILE A 473 -11.14 0.10 1.49
C ILE A 473 -10.18 0.59 2.56
N TYR A 474 -9.32 1.55 2.22
CA TYR A 474 -8.31 2.06 3.16
C TYR A 474 -8.86 3.09 4.16
N PHE A 475 -10.00 3.68 3.88
CA PHE A 475 -10.79 4.38 4.89
C PHE A 475 -11.26 3.41 5.98
N ILE A 476 -11.75 2.22 5.61
CA ILE A 476 -12.14 1.17 6.56
C ILE A 476 -10.91 0.69 7.37
N VAL A 477 -9.76 0.49 6.71
CA VAL A 477 -8.50 0.17 7.42
C VAL A 477 -8.14 1.29 8.40
N GLY A 478 -8.22 2.54 7.99
CA GLY A 478 -7.99 3.71 8.86
C GLY A 478 -8.93 3.76 10.06
N CYS A 479 -10.23 3.51 9.84
CA CYS A 479 -11.23 3.43 10.91
C CYS A 479 -10.91 2.31 11.91
N MET A 480 -10.54 1.13 11.44
CA MET A 480 -10.12 0.01 12.29
C MET A 480 -8.89 0.37 13.11
N VAL A 481 -7.86 0.98 12.50
CA VAL A 481 -6.66 1.38 13.22
C VAL A 481 -6.94 2.48 14.24
N LEU A 482 -7.74 3.48 13.90
CA LEU A 482 -8.16 4.52 14.85
C LEU A 482 -8.95 3.94 16.01
N LEU A 483 -9.81 2.96 15.76
CA LEU A 483 -10.57 2.28 16.82
C LEU A 483 -9.63 1.59 17.82
N ILE A 484 -8.73 0.72 17.34
CA ILE A 484 -7.80 0.00 18.22
C ILE A 484 -6.80 0.96 18.90
N TYR A 485 -6.39 2.02 18.22
CA TYR A 485 -5.56 3.09 18.77
C TYR A 485 -6.27 3.82 19.91
N ASN A 486 -7.51 4.27 19.69
CA ASN A 486 -8.30 4.99 20.69
C ASN A 486 -8.70 4.12 21.88
N ILE A 487 -9.00 2.82 21.67
CA ILE A 487 -9.22 1.86 22.76
C ILE A 487 -7.97 1.71 23.63
N LYS A 488 -6.78 1.70 23.01
CA LYS A 488 -5.51 1.58 23.73
C LYS A 488 -5.14 2.84 24.53
N THR A 489 -5.48 4.02 24.00
CA THR A 489 -5.06 5.32 24.57
C THR A 489 -6.09 5.99 25.44
N SER A 490 -7.37 5.60 25.38
CA SER A 490 -8.46 6.17 26.16
C SER A 490 -8.71 5.41 27.45
N ARG A 491 -9.06 6.11 28.55
CA ARG A 491 -9.45 5.48 29.83
C ARG A 491 -10.79 4.76 29.73
N HIS A 492 -11.73 5.32 28.98
CA HIS A 492 -13.09 4.80 28.84
C HIS A 492 -13.32 4.26 27.45
N LEU A 493 -13.76 3.01 27.35
CA LEU A 493 -14.10 2.39 26.06
C LEU A 493 -15.32 3.08 25.45
N SER A 494 -16.42 3.12 26.22
CA SER A 494 -17.67 3.76 25.85
C SER A 494 -18.50 4.06 27.11
N SER A 495 -19.41 5.01 27.00
CA SER A 495 -20.59 5.17 27.83
C SER A 495 -21.82 4.86 26.97
N ILE A 496 -22.98 4.56 27.55
CA ILE A 496 -24.20 4.33 26.74
C ILE A 496 -24.49 5.54 25.85
N PRO A 497 -24.44 6.80 26.32
CA PRO A 497 -24.59 7.97 25.45
C PRO A 497 -23.49 8.08 24.40
N GLY A 498 -22.23 7.78 24.75
CA GLY A 498 -21.11 7.86 23.83
C GLY A 498 -21.19 6.80 22.72
N LEU A 499 -21.66 5.59 23.02
CA LEU A 499 -21.90 4.55 22.02
C LEU A 499 -23.05 4.93 21.08
N PHE A 500 -24.14 5.45 21.63
CA PHE A 500 -25.27 5.92 20.82
C PHE A 500 -24.84 7.08 19.91
N PHE A 501 -24.08 8.02 20.43
CA PHE A 501 -23.56 9.13 19.64
C PHE A 501 -22.61 8.64 18.51
N PHE A 502 -21.75 7.66 18.79
CA PHE A 502 -20.90 7.04 17.76
C PHE A 502 -21.70 6.43 16.58
N PHE A 503 -22.82 5.78 16.87
CA PHE A 503 -23.70 5.27 15.81
C PHE A 503 -24.34 6.40 15.00
N ILE A 504 -24.70 7.51 15.65
CA ILE A 504 -25.19 8.71 14.96
C ILE A 504 -24.10 9.29 14.05
N GLU A 505 -22.86 9.46 14.55
CA GLU A 505 -21.70 9.91 13.78
C GLU A 505 -21.50 9.05 12.53
N THR A 506 -21.46 7.74 12.72
CA THR A 506 -21.30 6.77 11.63
C THR A 506 -22.43 6.88 10.61
N ALA A 507 -23.69 6.99 11.07
CA ALA A 507 -24.84 7.15 10.19
C ALA A 507 -24.81 8.48 9.42
N MET A 508 -24.36 9.58 10.03
CA MET A 508 -24.20 10.87 9.34
C MET A 508 -23.12 10.79 8.26
N ILE A 509 -21.94 10.23 8.56
CA ILE A 509 -20.86 10.05 7.59
C ILE A 509 -21.37 9.20 6.41
N LEU A 510 -22.02 8.07 6.71
CA LEU A 510 -22.55 7.17 5.68
C LEU A 510 -23.65 7.83 4.84
N SER A 511 -24.55 8.64 5.47
CA SER A 511 -25.62 9.32 4.74
C SER A 511 -25.09 10.36 3.76
N VAL A 512 -24.02 11.08 4.12
CA VAL A 512 -23.36 12.02 3.20
C VAL A 512 -22.65 11.26 2.09
N TYR A 513 -21.98 10.15 2.42
CA TYR A 513 -21.32 9.30 1.44
C TYR A 513 -22.29 8.71 0.40
N LEU A 514 -23.43 8.19 0.84
CA LEU A 514 -24.43 7.56 -0.04
C LEU A 514 -25.21 8.56 -0.90
N LYS A 515 -25.29 9.82 -0.51
CA LYS A 515 -25.94 10.90 -1.29
C LYS A 515 -24.99 11.55 -2.29
N PHE A 516 -24.04 10.81 -2.83
CA PHE A 516 -23.10 11.31 -3.81
C PHE A 516 -23.86 11.84 -5.05
N SER A 517 -24.00 13.16 -5.11
CA SER A 517 -24.58 13.86 -6.26
C SER A 517 -23.46 14.72 -6.92
N SER A 518 -23.71 15.20 -8.12
CA SER A 518 -22.81 16.01 -8.92
C SER A 518 -22.28 17.31 -8.27
N ALA A 519 -22.69 17.62 -7.05
CA ALA A 519 -22.35 18.85 -6.33
C ALA A 519 -21.25 18.61 -5.28
N ALA A 520 -20.02 18.35 -5.73
CA ALA A 520 -18.86 18.04 -4.86
C ALA A 520 -18.64 19.07 -3.74
N VAL A 521 -18.91 20.35 -3.98
CA VAL A 521 -18.78 21.42 -2.96
C VAL A 521 -19.75 21.20 -1.80
N TYR A 522 -21.02 20.83 -2.09
CA TYR A 522 -22.00 20.57 -1.02
C TYR A 522 -21.61 19.38 -0.17
N HIS A 523 -20.97 18.37 -0.76
CA HIS A 523 -20.45 17.23 0.01
C HIS A 523 -19.36 17.64 0.97
N VAL A 524 -18.40 18.47 0.53
CA VAL A 524 -17.34 18.97 1.42
C VAL A 524 -17.93 19.80 2.56
N VAL A 525 -18.87 20.71 2.26
CA VAL A 525 -19.55 21.51 3.30
C VAL A 525 -20.30 20.61 4.28
N ALA A 526 -21.06 19.63 3.78
CA ALA A 526 -21.79 18.69 4.64
C ALA A 526 -20.83 17.88 5.54
N GLN A 527 -19.69 17.41 5.01
CA GLN A 527 -18.68 16.69 5.79
C GLN A 527 -18.03 17.58 6.86
N LEU A 528 -17.74 18.83 6.55
CA LEU A 528 -17.20 19.78 7.52
C LEU A 528 -18.20 20.08 8.65
N LEU A 529 -19.50 20.14 8.34
CA LEU A 529 -20.55 20.26 9.37
C LEU A 529 -20.62 18.99 10.25
N VAL A 530 -20.57 17.81 9.65
CA VAL A 530 -20.51 16.54 10.40
C VAL A 530 -19.27 16.50 11.28
N LEU A 531 -18.10 16.93 10.79
CA LEU A 531 -16.87 17.03 11.59
C LEU A 531 -17.04 17.96 12.81
N GLY A 532 -17.69 19.10 12.61
CA GLY A 532 -18.02 20.04 13.71
C GLY A 532 -18.92 19.39 14.77
N ILE A 533 -19.95 18.66 14.36
CA ILE A 533 -20.87 17.94 15.26
C ILE A 533 -20.10 16.82 16.01
N CYS A 534 -19.26 16.05 15.32
CA CYS A 534 -18.45 15.01 15.93
C CYS A 534 -17.46 15.59 16.97
N LEU A 535 -16.84 16.74 16.67
CA LEU A 535 -15.94 17.41 17.60
C LEU A 535 -16.68 17.85 18.88
N ILE A 536 -17.82 18.51 18.73
CA ILE A 536 -18.64 18.93 19.88
C ILE A 536 -19.07 17.72 20.71
N GLY A 537 -19.57 16.68 20.06
CA GLY A 537 -20.02 15.48 20.76
C GLY A 537 -18.89 14.76 21.50
N THR A 538 -17.70 14.68 20.90
CA THR A 538 -16.52 14.08 21.55
C THR A 538 -16.05 14.91 22.76
N ILE A 539 -16.09 16.24 22.67
CA ILE A 539 -15.77 17.12 23.80
C ILE A 539 -16.76 16.91 24.98
N LEU A 540 -18.05 16.72 24.66
CA LEU A 540 -19.09 16.52 25.66
C LEU A 540 -19.09 15.08 26.22
N LEU A 541 -18.81 14.07 25.39
CA LEU A 541 -18.88 12.64 25.71
C LEU A 541 -17.53 11.94 25.41
N PRO A 542 -16.43 12.29 26.09
CA PRO A 542 -15.10 11.80 25.74
C PRO A 542 -14.97 10.29 26.03
N CYS A 543 -14.82 9.48 24.99
CA CYS A 543 -14.53 8.04 25.08
C CYS A 543 -13.84 7.54 23.80
N ALA A 544 -13.35 6.29 23.80
CA ALA A 544 -12.68 5.73 22.63
C ALA A 544 -13.58 5.71 21.38
N MET A 545 -14.88 5.45 21.57
CA MET A 545 -15.84 5.37 20.45
C MET A 545 -16.07 6.74 19.81
N THR A 546 -16.36 7.78 20.57
CA THR A 546 -16.58 9.13 20.02
C THR A 546 -15.31 9.71 19.39
N ARG A 547 -14.12 9.46 19.97
CA ARG A 547 -12.84 9.81 19.33
C ARG A 547 -12.63 9.09 18.02
N THR A 548 -13.10 7.85 17.91
CA THR A 548 -13.03 7.12 16.64
C THR A 548 -13.97 7.74 15.61
N GLY A 549 -15.21 8.06 15.97
CA GLY A 549 -16.15 8.78 15.09
C GLY A 549 -15.61 10.13 14.62
N LEU A 550 -15.04 10.90 15.55
CA LEU A 550 -14.37 12.16 15.22
C LEU A 550 -13.19 11.96 14.24
N GLY A 551 -12.35 10.95 14.49
CA GLY A 551 -11.23 10.61 13.60
C GLY A 551 -11.70 10.17 12.21
N MET A 552 -12.76 9.34 12.14
CA MET A 552 -13.41 8.94 10.88
C MET A 552 -13.91 10.15 10.10
N SER A 553 -14.64 11.05 10.77
CA SER A 553 -15.15 12.27 10.16
C SER A 553 -14.02 13.19 9.66
N PHE A 554 -12.92 13.30 10.42
CA PHE A 554 -11.73 14.07 10.00
C PHE A 554 -11.07 13.47 8.77
N LEU A 555 -10.79 12.15 8.75
CA LEU A 555 -10.19 11.47 7.60
C LEU A 555 -11.04 11.69 6.35
N PHE A 556 -12.36 11.55 6.46
CA PHE A 556 -13.28 11.71 5.35
C PHE A 556 -13.34 13.17 4.87
N SER A 557 -13.46 14.14 5.79
CA SER A 557 -13.57 15.57 5.46
C SER A 557 -12.32 16.08 4.74
N VAL A 558 -11.13 15.72 5.23
CA VAL A 558 -9.86 16.14 4.60
C VAL A 558 -9.68 15.43 3.27
N ALA A 559 -10.01 14.15 3.15
CA ALA A 559 -9.95 13.41 1.88
C ALA A 559 -10.89 14.04 0.83
N ALA A 560 -12.12 14.38 1.21
CA ALA A 560 -13.08 15.05 0.34
C ALA A 560 -12.59 16.45 -0.11
N LEU A 561 -11.96 17.19 0.79
CA LEU A 561 -11.35 18.49 0.46
C LEU A 561 -10.17 18.33 -0.52
N CYS A 562 -9.27 17.38 -0.29
CA CYS A 562 -8.13 17.13 -1.15
C CYS A 562 -8.53 16.67 -2.55
N SER A 563 -9.60 15.87 -2.67
CA SER A 563 -10.12 15.39 -3.97
C SER A 563 -11.16 16.31 -4.62
N LEU A 564 -11.45 17.46 -4.02
CA LEU A 564 -12.51 18.36 -4.50
C LEU A 564 -12.33 18.80 -5.96
N THR A 565 -11.12 19.13 -6.35
CA THR A 565 -10.81 19.54 -7.73
C THR A 565 -11.16 18.42 -8.72
N PHE A 566 -10.78 17.18 -8.43
CA PHE A 566 -11.12 16.03 -9.24
C PHE A 566 -12.64 15.75 -9.23
N ASN A 567 -13.24 15.62 -8.07
CA ASN A 567 -14.66 15.27 -7.89
C ASN A 567 -15.63 16.32 -8.49
N SER A 568 -15.18 17.57 -8.64
CA SER A 568 -16.01 18.62 -9.24
C SER A 568 -16.31 18.41 -10.74
N ARG A 569 -15.57 17.52 -11.41
CA ARG A 569 -15.70 17.23 -12.84
C ARG A 569 -15.81 15.74 -13.18
N PHE A 570 -15.82 14.90 -12.16
CA PHE A 570 -15.88 13.44 -12.31
C PHE A 570 -17.34 12.97 -12.20
N ASP A 571 -17.84 12.35 -13.27
CA ASP A 571 -19.15 11.70 -13.29
C ASP A 571 -19.03 10.22 -12.92
N MET A 572 -19.57 9.86 -11.76
CA MET A 572 -19.51 8.48 -11.26
C MET A 572 -20.42 7.54 -12.06
N ILE A 573 -19.86 6.41 -12.47
CA ILE A 573 -20.57 5.36 -13.21
C ILE A 573 -21.42 4.49 -12.27
N ALA A 574 -20.95 4.29 -11.02
CA ALA A 574 -21.63 3.49 -10.01
C ALA A 574 -22.99 4.06 -9.64
N ASN A 575 -24.05 3.21 -9.69
CA ASN A 575 -25.43 3.66 -9.55
C ASN A 575 -26.05 3.31 -8.20
N SER A 576 -25.83 2.12 -7.67
CA SER A 576 -26.48 1.63 -6.46
C SER A 576 -25.86 0.34 -5.96
N LEU A 577 -26.21 -0.03 -4.73
CA LEU A 577 -25.90 -1.35 -4.17
C LEU A 577 -27.00 -2.34 -4.52
N ALA A 578 -26.60 -3.56 -4.84
CA ALA A 578 -27.52 -4.67 -5.06
C ALA A 578 -27.10 -5.91 -4.26
N LYS A 579 -28.05 -6.74 -3.90
CA LYS A 579 -27.81 -8.01 -3.23
C LYS A 579 -27.23 -9.02 -4.24
N THR A 580 -26.20 -9.77 -3.84
CA THR A 580 -25.65 -10.87 -4.63
C THR A 580 -26.66 -12.01 -4.67
N VAL A 581 -26.94 -12.50 -5.87
CA VAL A 581 -27.89 -13.61 -6.12
C VAL A 581 -27.14 -14.94 -6.19
N SER A 582 -26.00 -14.96 -6.91
CA SER A 582 -25.17 -16.14 -7.08
C SER A 582 -23.90 -16.03 -6.22
N GLN A 583 -23.58 -17.06 -5.46
CA GLN A 583 -22.41 -17.11 -4.59
C GLN A 583 -21.34 -18.03 -5.15
N SER A 584 -20.09 -17.78 -4.76
CA SER A 584 -18.97 -18.63 -5.16
C SER A 584 -19.07 -20.03 -4.54
N SER A 585 -18.72 -21.07 -5.30
CA SER A 585 -18.65 -22.42 -4.73
C SER A 585 -17.57 -22.49 -3.65
N PRO A 586 -17.80 -23.20 -2.53
CA PRO A 586 -16.82 -23.28 -1.44
C PRO A 586 -15.46 -23.81 -1.89
N TYR A 587 -15.39 -24.76 -2.81
CA TYR A 587 -14.13 -25.30 -3.30
C TYR A 587 -13.35 -24.26 -4.13
N GLN A 588 -14.03 -23.47 -4.99
CA GLN A 588 -13.41 -22.41 -5.76
C GLN A 588 -12.85 -21.34 -4.84
N PHE A 589 -13.62 -20.94 -3.84
CA PHE A 589 -13.20 -19.97 -2.84
C PHE A 589 -11.95 -20.46 -2.06
N LEU A 590 -11.95 -21.73 -1.64
CA LEU A 590 -10.80 -22.32 -0.93
C LEU A 590 -9.57 -22.50 -1.82
N ILE A 591 -9.74 -22.83 -3.10
CA ILE A 591 -8.62 -22.90 -4.06
C ILE A 591 -7.99 -21.52 -4.23
N LEU A 592 -8.78 -20.46 -4.34
CA LEU A 592 -8.22 -19.11 -4.52
C LEU A 592 -7.57 -18.58 -3.23
N TRP A 593 -8.23 -18.73 -2.09
CA TRP A 593 -7.89 -17.99 -0.87
C TRP A 593 -7.43 -18.87 0.29
N GLY A 594 -7.57 -20.19 0.20
CA GLY A 594 -7.39 -21.11 1.34
C GLY A 594 -6.03 -21.00 2.01
N VAL A 595 -4.93 -20.89 1.26
CA VAL A 595 -3.59 -20.75 1.82
C VAL A 595 -3.45 -19.43 2.60
N HIS A 596 -3.87 -18.32 2.01
CA HIS A 596 -3.80 -17.01 2.65
C HIS A 596 -4.66 -16.96 3.92
N LEU A 597 -5.87 -17.52 3.86
CA LEU A 597 -6.78 -17.62 4.99
C LEU A 597 -6.24 -18.50 6.12
N ALA A 598 -5.55 -19.60 5.79
CA ALA A 598 -4.92 -20.46 6.78
C ALA A 598 -3.86 -19.70 7.60
N PHE A 599 -3.01 -18.89 6.95
CA PHE A 599 -2.04 -18.04 7.65
C PHE A 599 -2.73 -16.93 8.47
N ALA A 600 -3.80 -16.31 7.95
CA ALA A 600 -4.55 -15.31 8.70
C ALA A 600 -5.21 -15.89 9.95
N ILE A 601 -5.83 -17.07 9.86
CA ILE A 601 -6.40 -17.79 10.99
C ILE A 601 -5.31 -18.17 12.01
N LEU A 602 -4.16 -18.68 11.52
CA LEU A 602 -3.01 -18.98 12.37
C LEU A 602 -2.54 -17.76 13.16
N LEU A 603 -2.47 -16.58 12.51
CA LEU A 603 -2.11 -15.33 13.19
C LEU A 603 -3.10 -14.99 14.30
N ILE A 604 -4.40 -15.04 14.02
CA ILE A 604 -5.44 -14.76 15.01
C ILE A 604 -5.30 -15.72 16.23
N ILE A 605 -5.07 -17.01 15.96
CA ILE A 605 -4.83 -18.00 17.03
C ILE A 605 -3.57 -17.65 17.83
N LEU A 606 -2.47 -17.28 17.18
CA LEU A 606 -1.25 -16.85 17.84
C LEU A 606 -1.48 -15.59 18.68
N THR A 607 -2.21 -14.63 18.17
CA THR A 607 -2.54 -13.38 18.88
C THR A 607 -3.37 -13.66 20.14
N ILE A 608 -4.38 -14.53 20.03
CA ILE A 608 -5.24 -14.88 21.18
C ILE A 608 -4.44 -15.64 22.26
N ARG A 609 -3.56 -16.56 21.85
CA ARG A 609 -2.84 -17.44 22.79
C ARG A 609 -1.58 -16.81 23.39
N SER A 610 -0.95 -15.86 22.71
CA SER A 610 0.33 -15.26 23.15
C SER A 610 0.10 -14.08 24.09
N LYS A 611 0.23 -14.29 25.40
CA LYS A 611 0.31 -13.18 26.38
C LYS A 611 1.74 -12.64 26.42
N MET A 612 1.88 -11.34 26.39
CA MET A 612 3.15 -10.64 26.59
C MET A 612 3.22 -10.13 28.05
N PRO A 613 4.41 -10.14 28.66
CA PRO A 613 4.56 -9.46 29.93
C PRO A 613 4.27 -7.96 29.74
N PRO A 614 3.59 -7.33 30.71
CA PRO A 614 3.34 -5.90 30.63
C PRO A 614 4.66 -5.14 30.45
N PRO A 615 4.70 -4.07 29.63
CA PRO A 615 5.89 -3.27 29.46
C PRO A 615 6.32 -2.73 30.83
N VAL A 616 7.57 -2.93 31.19
CA VAL A 616 8.16 -2.38 32.42
C VAL A 616 8.39 -0.90 32.16
N LEU A 617 7.42 -0.10 32.41
CA LEU A 617 7.55 1.33 32.62
C LEU A 617 8.33 1.51 33.93
N ASN A 618 9.30 2.41 33.93
CA ASN A 618 10.23 2.73 35.02
C ASN A 618 9.88 2.14 36.40
N ARG A 619 10.88 1.56 37.08
CA ARG A 619 10.77 0.82 38.36
C ARG A 619 9.97 1.49 39.49
N SER A 620 9.49 2.72 39.31
CA SER A 620 8.77 3.51 40.32
C SER A 620 7.27 3.68 40.06
N GLU A 621 6.71 3.36 38.89
CA GLU A 621 5.31 3.56 38.60
C GLU A 621 4.57 2.22 38.43
N LYS A 622 3.44 2.07 39.16
CA LYS A 622 2.56 0.91 38.96
C LYS A 622 2.02 0.93 37.52
N PRO A 623 2.14 -0.20 36.79
CA PRO A 623 1.63 -0.27 35.43
C PRO A 623 0.12 0.02 35.40
N TYR A 624 -0.30 0.94 34.53
CA TYR A 624 -1.72 1.21 34.32
C TYR A 624 -2.41 -0.05 33.80
N ILE A 625 -3.30 -0.64 34.59
CA ILE A 625 -4.13 -1.78 34.20
C ILE A 625 -5.47 -1.23 33.72
N PRO A 626 -5.83 -1.37 32.44
CA PRO A 626 -7.13 -0.94 31.96
C PRO A 626 -8.28 -1.63 32.67
N ASN A 627 -9.33 -0.87 33.00
CA ASN A 627 -10.47 -1.40 33.73
C ASN A 627 -11.41 -2.27 32.89
N ASN A 628 -11.38 -2.14 31.54
CA ASN A 628 -12.27 -2.93 30.68
C ASN A 628 -11.55 -4.14 30.05
N PRO A 629 -12.26 -5.24 29.77
CA PRO A 629 -11.67 -6.47 29.25
C PRO A 629 -11.01 -6.29 27.87
N VAL A 630 -11.56 -5.42 26.99
CA VAL A 630 -11.05 -5.21 25.62
C VAL A 630 -9.73 -4.46 25.68
N SER A 631 -9.65 -3.35 26.42
CA SER A 631 -8.38 -2.60 26.55
C SER A 631 -7.31 -3.44 27.25
N ARG A 632 -7.71 -4.30 28.22
CA ARG A 632 -6.80 -5.25 28.86
C ARG A 632 -6.28 -6.29 27.86
N PHE A 633 -7.17 -6.84 27.04
CA PHE A 633 -6.78 -7.77 25.98
C PHE A 633 -5.77 -7.14 25.02
N LEU A 634 -5.99 -5.89 24.57
CA LEU A 634 -5.06 -5.18 23.67
C LEU A 634 -3.71 -4.87 24.35
N ALA A 635 -3.72 -4.55 25.66
CA ALA A 635 -2.51 -4.25 26.43
C ALA A 635 -1.64 -5.49 26.66
N ASP A 636 -2.26 -6.66 26.83
CA ASP A 636 -1.59 -7.93 27.13
C ASP A 636 -1.06 -8.65 25.86
N ARG A 637 -1.17 -8.05 24.68
CA ARG A 637 -0.78 -8.68 23.41
C ARG A 637 0.29 -7.87 22.70
N ASN A 638 1.02 -8.56 21.80
CA ASN A 638 1.97 -7.88 20.92
C ASN A 638 1.25 -6.88 20.02
N ALA A 639 1.71 -5.63 19.99
CA ALA A 639 1.06 -4.57 19.23
C ALA A 639 1.02 -4.87 17.71
N ALA A 640 2.09 -5.43 17.16
CA ALA A 640 2.10 -5.80 15.75
C ALA A 640 1.14 -6.97 15.45
N ASP A 641 1.01 -7.96 16.37
CA ASP A 641 0.02 -9.05 16.23
C ASP A 641 -1.41 -8.49 16.17
N ILE A 642 -1.74 -7.52 17.04
CA ILE A 642 -3.06 -6.88 17.05
C ILE A 642 -3.31 -6.13 15.74
N PHE A 643 -2.36 -5.30 15.29
CA PHE A 643 -2.48 -4.56 14.04
C PHE A 643 -2.70 -5.50 12.85
N MET A 644 -1.85 -6.52 12.72
CA MET A 644 -1.93 -7.48 11.61
C MET A 644 -3.17 -8.38 11.69
N SER A 645 -3.68 -8.68 12.90
CA SER A 645 -4.98 -9.36 13.07
C SER A 645 -6.14 -8.48 12.64
N GLY A 646 -6.05 -7.16 12.86
CA GLY A 646 -7.01 -6.19 12.34
C GLY A 646 -7.00 -6.14 10.79
N ILE A 647 -5.81 -6.10 10.19
CA ILE A 647 -5.65 -6.20 8.72
C ILE A 647 -6.27 -7.51 8.20
N ALA A 648 -6.02 -8.66 8.85
CA ALA A 648 -6.63 -9.93 8.50
C ALA A 648 -8.16 -9.87 8.57
N ALA A 649 -8.73 -9.26 9.62
CA ALA A 649 -10.19 -9.13 9.76
C ALA A 649 -10.80 -8.26 8.64
N VAL A 650 -10.15 -7.16 8.27
CA VAL A 650 -10.59 -6.34 7.10
C VAL A 650 -10.52 -7.16 5.83
N SER A 651 -9.46 -7.94 5.62
CA SER A 651 -9.33 -8.80 4.43
C SER A 651 -10.44 -9.86 4.35
N PHE A 652 -10.81 -10.48 5.47
CA PHE A 652 -11.97 -11.40 5.51
C PHE A 652 -13.26 -10.68 5.11
N MET A 653 -13.47 -9.46 5.59
CA MET A 653 -14.63 -8.66 5.21
C MET A 653 -14.63 -8.34 3.71
N LEU A 654 -13.48 -8.01 3.12
CA LEU A 654 -13.36 -7.74 1.69
C LEU A 654 -13.65 -8.97 0.83
N LEU A 655 -13.24 -10.17 1.25
CA LEU A 655 -13.59 -11.41 0.55
C LEU A 655 -15.06 -11.79 0.71
N ALA A 656 -15.66 -11.50 1.85
CA ALA A 656 -17.07 -11.83 2.12
C ALA A 656 -18.05 -10.85 1.47
N ALA A 657 -17.68 -9.59 1.32
CA ALA A 657 -18.57 -8.54 0.83
C ALA A 657 -19.17 -8.83 -0.55
N PRO A 658 -18.41 -9.26 -1.59
CA PRO A 658 -18.96 -9.58 -2.90
C PRO A 658 -19.90 -10.79 -2.92
N GLU A 659 -19.85 -11.64 -1.90
CA GLU A 659 -20.76 -12.78 -1.72
C GLU A 659 -22.10 -12.34 -1.13
N ILE A 660 -22.21 -11.10 -0.62
CA ILE A 660 -23.40 -10.55 0.02
C ILE A 660 -24.04 -9.47 -0.84
N PHE A 661 -23.23 -8.54 -1.35
CA PHE A 661 -23.68 -7.42 -2.17
C PHE A 661 -22.64 -7.04 -3.24
N TYR A 662 -23.10 -6.31 -4.25
CA TYR A 662 -22.24 -5.71 -5.27
C TYR A 662 -22.70 -4.30 -5.64
N VAL A 663 -21.80 -3.52 -6.19
CA VAL A 663 -22.11 -2.19 -6.74
C VAL A 663 -22.54 -2.36 -8.19
N ARG A 664 -23.71 -1.84 -8.54
CA ARG A 664 -24.17 -1.79 -9.93
C ARG A 664 -23.36 -0.75 -10.69
N ASP A 665 -22.81 -1.17 -11.79
CA ASP A 665 -22.02 -0.34 -12.71
C ASP A 665 -22.38 -0.63 -14.17
N ILE A 666 -21.46 -0.47 -15.10
CA ILE A 666 -21.64 -0.75 -16.52
C ILE A 666 -21.76 -2.24 -16.84
N TYR A 667 -21.29 -3.12 -15.95
CA TYR A 667 -21.36 -4.56 -16.17
C TYR A 667 -22.76 -5.09 -15.87
N GLY A 668 -23.34 -5.80 -16.84
CA GLY A 668 -24.66 -6.41 -16.74
C GLY A 668 -24.61 -7.92 -17.01
N GLY A 669 -25.81 -8.56 -17.10
CA GLY A 669 -25.90 -9.98 -17.44
C GLY A 669 -25.17 -10.89 -16.47
N SER A 670 -24.28 -11.72 -16.99
CA SER A 670 -23.49 -12.67 -16.20
C SER A 670 -22.28 -12.05 -15.48
N TYR A 671 -21.98 -10.76 -15.68
CA TYR A 671 -20.82 -10.06 -15.07
C TYR A 671 -21.21 -9.09 -13.95
N LYS A 672 -22.41 -9.18 -13.40
CA LYS A 672 -23.02 -8.19 -12.47
C LYS A 672 -22.12 -7.80 -11.29
N ARG A 673 -21.38 -8.76 -10.71
CA ARG A 673 -20.49 -8.51 -9.55
C ARG A 673 -19.01 -8.54 -9.90
N ALA A 674 -18.67 -8.68 -11.18
CA ALA A 674 -17.28 -8.87 -11.61
C ALA A 674 -16.35 -7.75 -11.11
N ASN A 675 -16.74 -6.49 -11.27
CA ASN A 675 -15.95 -5.34 -10.84
C ASN A 675 -15.86 -5.23 -9.33
N THR A 676 -16.95 -5.45 -8.58
CA THR A 676 -16.90 -5.45 -7.11
C THR A 676 -16.01 -6.57 -6.58
N MET A 677 -16.13 -7.78 -7.15
CA MET A 677 -15.26 -8.92 -6.84
C MET A 677 -13.81 -8.53 -7.10
N PHE A 678 -13.51 -8.02 -8.29
CA PHE A 678 -12.17 -7.62 -8.69
C PHE A 678 -11.53 -6.64 -7.70
N LYS A 679 -12.18 -5.52 -7.45
CA LYS A 679 -11.60 -4.45 -6.63
C LYS A 679 -11.37 -4.89 -5.17
N PHE A 680 -12.31 -5.64 -4.60
CA PHE A 680 -12.20 -6.10 -3.21
C PHE A 680 -11.20 -7.24 -3.06
N THR A 681 -11.18 -8.19 -4.00
CA THR A 681 -10.27 -9.34 -3.89
C THR A 681 -8.83 -8.97 -4.23
N PHE A 682 -8.59 -7.97 -5.08
CA PHE A 682 -7.26 -7.45 -5.36
C PHE A 682 -6.61 -6.89 -4.07
N GLU A 683 -7.32 -6.03 -3.36
CA GLU A 683 -6.83 -5.45 -2.12
C GLU A 683 -6.76 -6.49 -0.98
N ALA A 684 -7.73 -7.41 -0.91
CA ALA A 684 -7.66 -8.53 0.04
C ALA A 684 -6.41 -9.40 -0.20
N PHE A 685 -6.02 -9.64 -1.45
CA PHE A 685 -4.80 -10.36 -1.79
C PHE A 685 -3.56 -9.63 -1.27
N VAL A 686 -3.44 -8.33 -1.51
CA VAL A 686 -2.31 -7.51 -1.02
C VAL A 686 -2.20 -7.57 0.50
N LEU A 687 -3.30 -7.33 1.20
CA LEU A 687 -3.35 -7.33 2.66
C LEU A 687 -3.05 -8.72 3.24
N LEU A 688 -3.63 -9.79 2.68
CA LEU A 688 -3.40 -11.16 3.12
C LEU A 688 -1.99 -11.65 2.82
N SER A 689 -1.36 -11.20 1.73
CA SER A 689 0.04 -11.50 1.42
C SER A 689 0.99 -10.91 2.48
N LEU A 690 0.74 -9.68 2.94
CA LEU A 690 1.46 -9.08 4.06
C LEU A 690 1.21 -9.84 5.36
N VAL A 691 -0.04 -10.24 5.64
CA VAL A 691 -0.41 -11.07 6.81
C VAL A 691 0.30 -12.42 6.76
N MET A 692 0.31 -13.09 5.61
CA MET A 692 0.98 -14.38 5.42
C MET A 692 2.47 -14.26 5.72
N ALA A 693 3.15 -13.30 5.11
CA ALA A 693 4.59 -13.10 5.30
C ALA A 693 4.93 -12.80 6.77
N TYR A 694 4.16 -11.92 7.43
CA TYR A 694 4.32 -11.64 8.85
C TYR A 694 4.10 -12.89 9.72
N THR A 695 3.03 -13.66 9.44
CA THR A 695 2.64 -14.84 10.22
C THR A 695 3.70 -15.92 10.19
N VAL A 696 4.34 -16.16 9.05
CA VAL A 696 5.45 -17.11 8.90
C VAL A 696 6.56 -16.81 9.90
N PHE A 697 7.06 -15.58 9.91
CA PHE A 697 8.18 -15.21 10.78
C PHE A 697 7.75 -15.02 12.24
N ARG A 698 6.50 -14.60 12.46
CA ARG A 698 5.90 -14.58 13.80
C ARG A 698 5.78 -15.98 14.41
N PHE A 699 5.39 -16.97 13.60
CA PHE A 699 5.29 -18.37 14.02
C PHE A 699 6.67 -18.97 14.31
N ILE A 700 7.65 -18.75 13.44
CA ILE A 700 9.05 -19.20 13.63
C ILE A 700 9.64 -18.62 14.92
N SER A 701 9.32 -17.35 15.21
CA SER A 701 9.85 -16.62 16.37
C SER A 701 9.10 -16.89 17.68
N ARG A 702 8.11 -17.80 17.70
CA ARG A 702 7.40 -18.12 18.94
C ARG A 702 8.33 -18.80 19.95
N ARG A 703 8.12 -18.54 21.24
CA ARG A 703 8.86 -19.23 22.30
C ARG A 703 8.55 -20.73 22.24
N ARG A 704 9.58 -21.52 22.07
CA ARG A 704 9.51 -22.97 22.10
C ARG A 704 9.78 -23.48 23.51
N LYS A 705 9.15 -24.59 23.89
CA LYS A 705 9.52 -25.31 25.10
C LYS A 705 10.95 -25.82 24.98
N LYS A 706 11.72 -25.77 26.08
CA LYS A 706 13.13 -26.18 26.13
C LYS A 706 13.42 -27.58 25.57
N ASN A 707 12.41 -28.46 25.54
CA ASN A 707 12.47 -29.85 25.06
C ASN A 707 11.72 -30.08 23.73
N SER A 708 11.56 -29.07 22.86
CA SER A 708 10.98 -29.30 21.54
C SER A 708 11.95 -30.12 20.68
N HIS A 709 11.48 -31.30 20.19
CA HIS A 709 12.28 -32.17 19.35
C HIS A 709 12.61 -31.48 18.01
N THR A 710 13.87 -31.63 17.58
CA THR A 710 14.36 -31.12 16.29
C THR A 710 13.47 -31.58 15.13
N PHE A 711 12.95 -32.82 15.21
CA PHE A 711 12.02 -33.38 14.24
C PHE A 711 10.75 -32.56 14.09
N SER A 712 10.11 -32.11 15.18
CA SER A 712 8.91 -31.27 15.14
C SER A 712 9.19 -29.94 14.45
N ILE A 713 10.38 -29.38 14.67
CA ILE A 713 10.79 -28.12 14.02
C ILE A 713 10.95 -28.32 12.51
N ALA A 714 11.56 -29.39 12.08
CA ALA A 714 11.75 -29.71 10.67
C ALA A 714 10.41 -29.92 9.95
N VAL A 715 9.48 -30.65 10.58
CA VAL A 715 8.12 -30.86 10.03
C VAL A 715 7.37 -29.55 9.89
N GLU A 716 7.40 -28.69 10.91
CA GLU A 716 6.75 -27.37 10.86
C GLU A 716 7.34 -26.50 9.73
N ALA A 717 8.67 -26.47 9.60
CA ALA A 717 9.34 -25.73 8.53
C ALA A 717 8.95 -26.28 7.15
N LEU A 718 8.92 -27.60 7.00
CA LEU A 718 8.50 -28.25 5.75
C LEU A 718 7.05 -27.88 5.39
N VAL A 719 6.13 -27.95 6.34
CA VAL A 719 4.71 -27.57 6.11
C VAL A 719 4.59 -26.12 5.68
N ILE A 720 5.31 -25.20 6.35
CA ILE A 720 5.31 -23.77 5.96
C ILE A 720 5.86 -23.60 4.55
N CYS A 721 6.99 -24.24 4.23
CA CYS A 721 7.58 -24.16 2.88
C CYS A 721 6.62 -24.70 1.82
N LEU A 722 5.96 -25.84 2.08
CA LEU A 722 4.97 -26.41 1.17
C LEU A 722 3.77 -25.47 0.97
N LEU A 723 3.26 -24.87 2.04
CA LEU A 723 2.13 -23.92 1.93
C LEU A 723 2.52 -22.64 1.16
N ILE A 724 3.74 -22.12 1.35
CA ILE A 724 4.24 -20.95 0.62
C ILE A 724 4.51 -21.28 -0.86
N SER A 725 4.95 -22.50 -1.17
CA SER A 725 5.24 -22.89 -2.55
C SER A 725 3.99 -22.91 -3.44
N ILE A 726 2.80 -23.09 -2.86
CA ILE A 726 1.54 -23.09 -3.60
C ILE A 726 1.27 -21.75 -4.31
N PRO A 727 1.15 -20.60 -3.62
CA PRO A 727 0.97 -19.34 -4.30
C PRO A 727 2.23 -18.87 -5.08
N ALA A 728 3.42 -19.31 -4.67
CA ALA A 728 4.68 -19.01 -5.36
C ALA A 728 4.83 -19.76 -6.71
N TYR A 729 3.96 -20.71 -7.01
CA TYR A 729 3.99 -21.46 -8.27
C TYR A 729 3.52 -20.64 -9.47
N TYR A 730 2.60 -19.68 -9.28
CA TYR A 730 2.00 -18.89 -10.35
C TYR A 730 3.05 -18.22 -11.27
N PRO A 731 4.03 -17.42 -10.77
CA PRO A 731 4.97 -16.73 -11.63
C PRO A 731 5.85 -17.65 -12.46
N THR A 732 6.11 -18.89 -12.01
CA THR A 732 6.94 -19.85 -12.77
C THR A 732 6.31 -20.28 -14.09
N VAL A 733 4.98 -20.26 -14.17
CA VAL A 733 4.23 -20.59 -15.37
C VAL A 733 3.84 -19.32 -16.13
N ALA A 734 3.39 -18.29 -15.41
CA ALA A 734 2.78 -17.12 -16.01
C ALA A 734 3.79 -16.22 -16.73
N ILE A 735 5.02 -16.08 -16.21
CA ILE A 735 6.07 -15.28 -16.86
C ILE A 735 6.42 -15.87 -18.22
N GLU A 736 6.67 -17.18 -18.28
CA GLU A 736 7.02 -17.87 -19.53
C GLU A 736 5.88 -17.81 -20.54
N GLN A 737 4.64 -18.09 -20.11
CA GLN A 737 3.47 -18.04 -20.99
C GLN A 737 3.21 -16.63 -21.55
N ARG A 738 3.50 -15.58 -20.78
CA ARG A 738 3.29 -14.19 -21.21
C ARG A 738 4.44 -13.64 -22.03
N SER A 739 5.68 -13.84 -21.57
CA SER A 739 6.88 -13.18 -22.12
C SER A 739 7.65 -14.06 -23.09
N GLY A 740 7.33 -15.37 -23.17
CA GLY A 740 8.11 -16.35 -23.90
C GLY A 740 9.38 -16.76 -23.14
N GLU A 741 10.32 -17.37 -23.84
CA GLU A 741 11.60 -17.79 -23.25
C GLU A 741 12.39 -16.59 -22.71
N ILE A 742 12.79 -16.68 -21.44
CA ILE A 742 13.57 -15.65 -20.74
C ILE A 742 15.02 -15.76 -21.20
N SER A 743 15.38 -14.97 -22.22
CA SER A 743 16.73 -14.93 -22.78
C SER A 743 17.09 -13.50 -23.18
N VAL A 744 18.36 -13.12 -23.02
CA VAL A 744 18.88 -11.83 -23.50
C VAL A 744 18.68 -11.68 -25.00
N ASN A 745 18.81 -12.77 -25.76
CA ASN A 745 18.61 -12.76 -27.21
C ASN A 745 17.17 -12.43 -27.65
N ASN A 746 16.19 -12.57 -26.73
CA ASN A 746 14.78 -12.29 -26.98
C ASN A 746 14.37 -10.88 -26.51
N TYR A 747 15.30 -10.10 -25.94
CA TYR A 747 15.05 -8.75 -25.51
C TYR A 747 14.80 -7.82 -26.72
N LYS A 748 13.66 -7.11 -26.73
CA LYS A 748 13.21 -6.25 -27.84
C LYS A 748 13.30 -4.76 -27.52
N GLY A 749 13.73 -4.42 -26.32
CA GLY A 749 13.75 -3.05 -25.82
C GLY A 749 12.47 -2.64 -25.09
N LEU A 750 12.44 -1.41 -24.58
CA LEU A 750 11.31 -0.87 -23.78
C LEU A 750 10.33 0.00 -24.59
N ASP A 751 10.58 0.24 -25.88
CA ASP A 751 9.66 1.03 -26.70
C ASP A 751 8.45 0.19 -27.13
N GLY A 752 7.33 0.38 -26.42
CA GLY A 752 6.08 -0.32 -26.68
C GLY A 752 5.38 0.11 -27.97
N THR A 753 5.78 1.25 -28.56
CA THR A 753 5.20 1.75 -29.82
C THR A 753 5.84 1.16 -31.07
N ALA A 754 7.05 0.63 -30.96
CA ALA A 754 7.78 0.03 -32.07
C ALA A 754 7.04 -1.18 -32.69
N ALA A 755 6.14 -1.81 -31.95
CA ALA A 755 5.35 -2.95 -32.41
C ALA A 755 4.38 -2.61 -33.54
N ILE A 756 3.86 -1.38 -33.60
CA ILE A 756 2.90 -0.98 -34.64
C ILE A 756 3.54 -1.12 -36.03
N ALA A 757 4.81 -0.70 -36.16
CA ALA A 757 5.51 -0.81 -37.42
C ALA A 757 5.84 -2.26 -37.87
N ARG A 758 5.73 -3.21 -36.93
CA ARG A 758 6.03 -4.64 -37.15
C ARG A 758 4.78 -5.51 -37.29
N LYS A 759 3.59 -5.00 -36.92
CA LYS A 759 2.34 -5.76 -37.00
C LYS A 759 1.85 -5.90 -38.42
N ASP A 760 1.43 -7.11 -38.76
CA ASP A 760 0.78 -7.40 -40.02
C ASP A 760 -0.64 -6.85 -40.09
N SER A 761 -1.06 -6.31 -41.22
CA SER A 761 -2.38 -5.70 -41.42
C SER A 761 -3.54 -6.68 -41.15
N SER A 762 -3.26 -7.99 -41.16
CA SER A 762 -4.26 -9.04 -40.87
C SER A 762 -4.77 -9.06 -39.42
N GLN A 763 -4.12 -8.33 -38.51
CA GLN A 763 -4.51 -8.25 -37.09
C GLN A 763 -5.43 -7.06 -36.77
N LEU A 764 -5.71 -6.18 -37.71
CA LEU A 764 -6.70 -5.13 -37.56
C LEU A 764 -8.12 -5.68 -37.69
N THR A 765 -8.95 -5.51 -36.68
CA THR A 765 -10.37 -5.82 -36.77
C THR A 765 -11.04 -4.87 -37.76
N GLY A 766 -11.27 -5.35 -38.98
CA GLY A 766 -11.87 -4.56 -40.04
C GLY A 766 -11.07 -4.55 -41.34
N GLY A 767 -9.94 -5.17 -41.40
CA GLY A 767 -9.13 -5.50 -42.59
C GLY A 767 -8.54 -4.28 -43.31
N ALA A 768 -7.42 -4.46 -43.91
CA ALA A 768 -6.84 -3.58 -44.93
C ALA A 768 -6.23 -2.25 -44.47
N GLY A 769 -5.55 -2.18 -43.31
CA GLY A 769 -4.69 -1.03 -42.99
C GLY A 769 -3.21 -1.43 -42.95
N ASP A 770 -2.36 -0.65 -43.59
CA ASP A 770 -0.91 -0.76 -43.42
C ASP A 770 -0.50 -0.07 -42.10
N LEU A 771 -0.26 -0.85 -41.04
CA LEU A 771 0.13 -0.33 -39.72
C LEU A 771 1.48 0.42 -39.79
N ALA A 772 2.34 0.13 -40.70
CA ALA A 772 3.58 0.88 -40.92
C ALA A 772 3.30 2.33 -41.36
N SER A 773 2.32 2.54 -42.23
CA SER A 773 1.85 3.89 -42.61
C SER A 773 1.24 4.64 -41.43
N TYR A 774 0.45 3.96 -40.54
CA TYR A 774 -0.04 4.55 -39.31
C TYR A 774 1.09 4.96 -38.37
N ALA A 775 2.11 4.09 -38.21
CA ALA A 775 3.28 4.42 -37.38
C ALA A 775 4.03 5.65 -37.91
N ALA A 776 4.16 5.77 -39.23
CA ALA A 776 4.77 6.94 -39.86
C ALA A 776 3.95 8.23 -39.64
N ALA A 777 2.62 8.15 -39.79
CA ALA A 777 1.72 9.28 -39.54
C ALA A 777 1.72 9.70 -38.06
N ILE A 778 1.67 8.77 -37.11
CA ILE A 778 1.75 9.04 -35.69
C ILE A 778 3.07 9.73 -35.34
N ARG A 779 4.17 9.25 -35.87
CA ARG A 779 5.50 9.87 -35.68
C ARG A 779 5.50 11.31 -36.19
N TRP A 780 5.05 11.52 -37.41
CA TRP A 780 4.97 12.86 -38.00
C TRP A 780 4.11 13.81 -37.17
N LEU A 781 2.94 13.37 -36.73
CA LEU A 781 2.05 14.15 -35.84
C LEU A 781 2.72 14.51 -34.53
N ASN A 782 3.41 13.58 -33.89
CA ASN A 782 4.11 13.81 -32.62
C ASN A 782 5.28 14.80 -32.77
N GLU A 783 5.98 14.83 -33.93
CA GLU A 783 7.11 15.69 -34.18
C GLU A 783 6.68 17.09 -34.67
N ASN A 784 5.60 17.20 -35.45
CA ASN A 784 5.24 18.42 -36.17
C ASN A 784 4.01 19.17 -35.65
N VAL A 785 3.14 18.49 -34.86
CA VAL A 785 1.91 19.10 -34.35
C VAL A 785 2.07 19.48 -32.89
N SER A 786 2.06 20.77 -32.60
CA SER A 786 2.11 21.30 -31.23
C SER A 786 0.71 21.52 -30.64
N GLY A 787 0.61 21.45 -29.30
CA GLY A 787 -0.66 21.62 -28.58
C GLY A 787 -1.59 20.42 -28.74
N THR A 788 -2.89 20.67 -28.61
CA THR A 788 -3.94 19.64 -28.62
C THR A 788 -5.05 19.96 -29.64
N PRO A 789 -4.72 20.16 -30.95
CA PRO A 789 -5.77 20.31 -31.96
C PRO A 789 -6.57 19.03 -32.10
N ASN A 790 -7.86 19.18 -32.45
CA ASN A 790 -8.72 18.03 -32.69
C ASN A 790 -8.39 17.34 -34.02
N ILE A 791 -8.44 16.03 -34.04
CA ILE A 791 -8.32 15.21 -35.25
C ILE A 791 -9.63 14.50 -35.55
N CYS A 792 -9.75 13.92 -36.73
CA CYS A 792 -10.85 13.05 -37.08
C CYS A 792 -10.27 11.70 -37.54
N GLU A 793 -10.67 10.64 -36.86
CA GLU A 793 -10.34 9.27 -37.24
C GLU A 793 -11.57 8.36 -37.10
N ALA A 794 -11.49 7.16 -37.64
CA ALA A 794 -12.61 6.21 -37.60
C ALA A 794 -12.87 5.78 -36.16
N TYR A 795 -14.12 5.97 -35.72
CA TYR A 795 -14.60 5.47 -34.44
C TYR A 795 -14.89 3.96 -34.54
N GLY A 796 -14.88 3.27 -33.39
CA GLY A 796 -15.18 1.85 -33.42
C GLY A 796 -15.28 1.22 -32.03
N PHE A 797 -15.33 -0.11 -32.02
CA PHE A 797 -15.44 -0.87 -30.80
C PHE A 797 -14.20 -0.71 -29.89
N SER A 798 -14.43 -0.73 -28.60
CA SER A 798 -13.35 -0.76 -27.62
C SER A 798 -12.54 -2.05 -27.71
N TYR A 799 -11.29 -1.99 -27.27
CA TYR A 799 -10.33 -3.09 -27.30
C TYR A 799 -9.94 -3.55 -28.72
N THR A 800 -10.08 -2.64 -29.69
CA THR A 800 -9.64 -2.81 -31.07
C THR A 800 -8.60 -1.73 -31.45
N ASP A 801 -8.03 -1.83 -32.66
CA ASP A 801 -7.08 -0.83 -33.17
C ASP A 801 -7.77 0.47 -33.69
N ASN A 802 -9.09 0.62 -33.50
CA ASN A 802 -9.76 1.89 -33.78
C ASN A 802 -9.26 2.97 -32.83
N CYS A 803 -9.17 4.20 -33.31
CA CYS A 803 -8.69 5.35 -32.55
C CYS A 803 -7.21 5.22 -32.15
N LEU A 804 -6.41 4.54 -32.96
CA LEU A 804 -4.98 4.33 -32.72
C LEU A 804 -4.19 5.64 -32.74
N VAL A 805 -4.52 6.55 -33.67
CA VAL A 805 -3.82 7.84 -33.82
C VAL A 805 -4.02 8.71 -32.59
N SER A 806 -5.25 8.87 -32.10
CA SER A 806 -5.52 9.62 -30.87
C SER A 806 -4.86 8.96 -29.65
N ALA A 807 -4.89 7.65 -29.54
CA ALA A 807 -4.25 6.93 -28.42
C ALA A 807 -2.73 7.16 -28.39
N TYR A 808 -2.06 7.15 -29.54
CA TYR A 808 -0.59 7.23 -29.63
C TYR A 808 -0.06 8.67 -29.76
N THR A 809 -0.93 9.64 -29.98
CA THR A 809 -0.54 11.06 -30.05
C THR A 809 -1.06 11.89 -28.88
N GLY A 810 -2.13 11.45 -28.22
CA GLY A 810 -2.87 12.26 -27.23
C GLY A 810 -3.67 13.39 -27.85
N LEU A 811 -3.83 13.42 -29.17
CA LEU A 811 -4.67 14.39 -29.87
C LEU A 811 -6.14 13.99 -29.74
N PRO A 812 -7.05 14.90 -29.33
CA PRO A 812 -8.45 14.58 -29.19
C PRO A 812 -9.11 14.26 -30.53
N THR A 813 -9.72 13.08 -30.68
CA THR A 813 -10.59 12.77 -31.81
C THR A 813 -12.02 13.18 -31.51
N ILE A 814 -12.82 13.42 -32.55
CA ILE A 814 -14.22 13.85 -32.42
C ILE A 814 -15.00 12.89 -31.55
N ILE A 815 -14.90 11.57 -31.84
CA ILE A 815 -15.48 10.50 -31.05
C ILE A 815 -14.60 9.26 -31.18
N GLY A 816 -14.35 8.58 -30.06
CA GLY A 816 -13.45 7.44 -30.00
C GLY A 816 -14.17 6.12 -29.67
N TRP A 817 -13.60 5.30 -28.79
CA TRP A 817 -14.16 4.02 -28.43
C TRP A 817 -15.59 4.10 -27.86
N GLN A 818 -16.48 3.30 -28.41
CA GLN A 818 -17.90 3.33 -28.09
C GLN A 818 -18.20 3.11 -26.60
N THR A 819 -17.56 2.14 -25.96
CA THR A 819 -17.78 1.88 -24.54
C THR A 819 -17.17 2.97 -23.66
N HIS A 820 -16.06 3.58 -24.06
CA HIS A 820 -15.50 4.71 -23.32
C HIS A 820 -16.43 5.91 -23.33
N VAL A 821 -16.92 6.29 -24.50
CA VAL A 821 -17.80 7.46 -24.64
C VAL A 821 -19.19 7.18 -24.05
N GLY A 822 -19.80 6.03 -24.34
CA GLY A 822 -21.15 5.69 -23.89
C GLY A 822 -21.24 5.29 -22.41
N ALA A 823 -20.25 4.54 -21.90
CA ALA A 823 -20.26 4.05 -20.53
C ALA A 823 -19.77 5.06 -19.50
N LEU A 824 -18.76 5.88 -19.86
CA LEU A 824 -18.18 6.86 -18.95
C LEU A 824 -18.94 8.18 -18.88
N ARG A 825 -19.97 8.40 -19.73
CA ARG A 825 -20.78 9.62 -19.72
C ARG A 825 -22.27 9.30 -19.81
N ARG A 826 -22.97 9.53 -18.73
CA ARG A 826 -24.43 9.28 -18.61
C ARG A 826 -25.31 10.00 -19.65
N ASN A 827 -24.85 11.05 -20.28
CA ASN A 827 -25.63 11.92 -21.13
C ASN A 827 -25.21 11.95 -22.62
N CYS A 828 -24.21 11.16 -23.03
CA CYS A 828 -23.88 11.02 -24.43
C CYS A 828 -24.63 9.79 -24.98
N ALA A 829 -25.83 9.99 -25.51
CA ALA A 829 -26.42 9.04 -26.44
C ALA A 829 -25.62 9.07 -27.74
N VAL A 830 -24.88 8.02 -28.01
CA VAL A 830 -24.17 7.78 -29.28
C VAL A 830 -25.08 7.03 -30.20
#